data_6c36b298e0653bf61cfb0b668bf61f22
#
_entry.id   6c36b298e0653bf61cfb0b668bf61f22
#
_cell.length_a   1.000
_cell.length_b   1.000
_cell.length_c   1.000
_cell.angle_alpha   90.00
_cell.angle_beta   90.00
_cell.angle_gamma   90.00
#
_symmetry.space_group_name_H-M   'P 1'
#
loop_
_entity.id
_entity.type
_entity.pdbx_description
1 polymer ?
#
loop_
_entity_poly.entity_id
_entity_poly.type
_entity_poly.pdbx_seq_one_letter_code
_entity_poly.pdbx_strand_id
1 'polypeptide(L)'
;MKNKLAISIFLTIFSFSILADLSKPTSYSKDIYPTPILTGKYNESIDHPDQFLDFGYAERVANPAQISAAVLAYAQQSDRIKVVEYGRTHENRPLYAVFISSPENIANLETIKANLNQLTDARNTTDSKANSIIKSLPAVAWMAYSIHGNETSGADAALGIIYHLIASEDKEVVDMLSNMVVIVDPMMNPDGRDRFAKSLEQYRGTAPNYDDQSMLHTGDWPYGRTNHYFFDLNRDWFYLTQPETQGRVPLINEWRPQILVDGHEMGAQDTFMTGPPREPINTNIDKDLIKWGNVFADDQARAFDDNNWRFYTGEWHEDLYPGYSFYIQFRGSLGILYEQSRMAEDGVRRPEGTIQSYKESVHHQFVSTIANLKTLQMYSQEMYQDYWDGRKYNVSKNGEYANQTFVILPTDNHGRLNTLAEKLAAQDIEMFTNSQPLNVGPTLQQSGETVENYVIPAGSMIVPNLQPEAPLIAAILEFDAEIIEPVLKEERRQTLKNGSSIMYDTTAFNLTMMYGLEAVTVSQNLQRGLTKWKPAKGSNTINQNALMWVVNGADDRSVAFAARLMELGVEVRIIDKESYLSNQNFTRGSVVVIGMDNPSYKGLSATVQGVASELDIAVSSVDSGFGAEELPDWGGRHFRLLERPQIAILSHEGFSSYDVGVSWFSLDHHLGIRHSQLNASSFYGDLRRYNTIIMPSGRGFSGAQMNALRDWVEQGGTLIAHNSSTRSLTFENGIGSVKQLSDTFDKSADYNIELQKEFEALNVVIDVDKTNDHKIDFDVAYPWEASTSKYSKQELEKRDRWQSQFMPSGSFVAGRIDNEHWLTFGTPDTLPLLYSRVPVLMTNSSSEAVVRVGEIVDSDAEEYRSINWSDMPPGKDLNVRMSGLVWPEAAQRIANSAYLTRERVGRGQVILFSGEPNFRGAALGTNRLWLNAVVYGAGLGTSSRITP
;
A
#
# COMPACT_ATOMS: atom_id res chain seq x y z
N MET A 1 -10.58 73.32 32.10
CA MET A 1 -10.42 72.74 30.75
C MET A 1 -9.00 72.23 30.44
N LYS A 2 -7.96 72.77 31.02
CA LYS A 2 -6.53 72.33 30.77
C LYS A 2 -6.19 70.94 31.35
N ASN A 3 -6.78 70.53 32.47
CA ASN A 3 -6.47 69.24 33.11
C ASN A 3 -7.17 68.02 32.49
N LYS A 4 -8.25 68.18 31.73
CA LYS A 4 -8.89 67.05 31.03
C LYS A 4 -8.19 66.66 29.73
N LEU A 5 -7.48 67.64 29.11
CA LEU A 5 -6.74 67.39 27.89
C LEU A 5 -5.42 66.62 28.14
N ALA A 6 -4.74 66.86 29.29
CA ALA A 6 -3.54 66.13 29.67
C ALA A 6 -3.78 64.66 30.02
N ILE A 7 -4.94 64.35 30.66
CA ILE A 7 -5.31 62.97 30.98
C ILE A 7 -5.70 62.17 29.73
N SER A 8 -6.38 62.81 28.76
CA SER A 8 -6.73 62.10 27.51
C SER A 8 -5.49 61.83 26.64
N ILE A 9 -4.50 62.70 26.64
CA ILE A 9 -3.27 62.47 25.85
C ILE A 9 -2.40 61.39 26.54
N PHE A 10 -2.38 61.31 27.84
CA PHE A 10 -1.64 60.27 28.56
C PHE A 10 -2.28 58.88 28.41
N LEU A 11 -3.60 58.81 28.45
CA LEU A 11 -4.33 57.54 28.18
C LEU A 11 -4.19 57.07 26.72
N THR A 12 -4.11 57.98 25.78
CA THR A 12 -3.94 57.62 24.35
C THR A 12 -2.50 57.12 24.05
N ILE A 13 -1.48 57.74 24.71
CA ILE A 13 -0.08 57.30 24.56
C ILE A 13 0.13 55.92 25.23
N PHE A 14 -0.49 55.68 26.39
CA PHE A 14 -0.40 54.37 27.06
C PHE A 14 -1.13 53.27 26.29
N SER A 15 -2.27 53.59 25.64
CA SER A 15 -2.98 52.65 24.81
C SER A 15 -2.21 52.26 23.52
N PHE A 16 -1.48 53.27 22.94
CA PHE A 16 -0.66 52.97 21.74
C PHE A 16 0.58 52.12 22.09
N SER A 17 1.19 52.31 23.23
CA SER A 17 2.33 51.47 23.67
C SER A 17 1.93 50.02 23.95
N ILE A 18 0.74 49.80 24.54
CA ILE A 18 0.23 48.45 24.79
C ILE A 18 -0.16 47.74 23.48
N LEU A 19 -0.77 48.45 22.53
CA LEU A 19 -1.11 47.91 21.23
C LEU A 19 0.12 47.60 20.37
N ALA A 20 1.19 48.38 20.48
CA ALA A 20 2.45 48.17 19.79
C ALA A 20 3.21 46.95 20.35
N ASP A 21 3.10 46.65 21.63
CA ASP A 21 3.71 45.46 22.23
C ASP A 21 2.91 44.17 21.96
N LEU A 22 1.59 44.24 21.78
CA LEU A 22 0.75 43.10 21.44
C LEU A 22 0.92 42.67 19.96
N SER A 23 1.53 43.50 19.12
CA SER A 23 1.75 43.22 17.70
C SER A 23 3.11 42.58 17.40
N LYS A 24 4.00 42.42 18.39
CA LYS A 24 5.28 41.72 18.18
C LYS A 24 5.06 40.23 18.37
N PRO A 25 5.38 39.38 17.36
CA PRO A 25 5.43 37.95 17.57
C PRO A 25 6.45 37.65 18.67
N THR A 26 6.00 37.09 19.76
CA THR A 26 6.90 36.65 20.84
C THR A 26 7.35 35.24 20.50
N SER A 27 8.64 35.04 20.25
CA SER A 27 9.27 33.75 20.16
C SER A 27 9.47 33.20 21.59
N TYR A 28 8.54 32.33 21.99
CA TYR A 28 8.58 31.73 23.34
C TYR A 28 9.44 30.47 23.42
N SER A 29 9.83 29.87 22.30
CA SER A 29 10.63 28.64 22.29
C SER A 29 12.04 28.84 22.88
N LYS A 30 12.64 30.01 22.67
CA LYS A 30 13.95 30.34 23.27
C LYS A 30 13.89 30.46 24.78
N ASP A 31 12.79 30.99 25.30
CA ASP A 31 12.64 31.22 26.74
C ASP A 31 12.32 29.92 27.50
N ILE A 32 11.66 28.96 26.85
CA ILE A 32 11.26 27.68 27.44
C ILE A 32 12.40 26.67 27.40
N TYR A 33 13.16 26.60 26.28
CA TYR A 33 14.26 25.68 26.07
C TYR A 33 15.53 26.44 25.65
N PRO A 34 16.33 26.96 26.61
CA PRO A 34 17.49 27.80 26.33
C PRO A 34 18.70 27.00 25.82
N THR A 35 18.70 25.67 25.94
CA THR A 35 19.82 24.82 25.57
C THR A 35 20.13 24.92 24.06
N PRO A 36 21.39 25.26 23.68
CA PRO A 36 21.75 25.29 22.27
C PRO A 36 21.88 23.85 21.72
N ILE A 37 21.43 23.64 20.51
CA ILE A 37 21.58 22.34 19.81
C ILE A 37 22.99 22.24 19.23
N LEU A 38 23.41 23.25 18.49
CA LEU A 38 24.71 23.32 17.85
C LEU A 38 25.75 23.91 18.83
N THR A 39 26.63 23.05 19.34
CA THR A 39 27.69 23.38 20.24
C THR A 39 29.02 22.91 19.70
N GLY A 40 30.12 23.63 20.00
CA GLY A 40 31.46 23.27 19.53
C GLY A 40 32.10 24.37 18.69
N LYS A 41 33.21 24.05 18.06
CA LYS A 41 33.94 24.97 17.19
C LYS A 41 33.61 24.68 15.74
N TYR A 42 33.12 25.69 15.04
CA TYR A 42 32.71 25.57 13.65
C TYR A 42 33.53 26.45 12.70
N ASN A 43 33.73 26.03 11.50
CA ASN A 43 34.34 26.78 10.41
C ASN A 43 33.41 27.92 9.98
N GLU A 44 33.82 29.16 10.19
CA GLU A 44 33.04 30.36 9.90
C GLU A 44 32.79 30.62 8.41
N SER A 45 33.48 29.90 7.51
CA SER A 45 33.25 29.99 6.07
C SER A 45 32.03 29.17 5.58
N ILE A 46 31.42 28.38 6.45
CA ILE A 46 30.21 27.61 6.16
C ILE A 46 29.04 28.29 6.85
N ASP A 47 28.04 28.66 6.10
CA ASP A 47 26.88 29.40 6.59
C ASP A 47 26.10 28.62 7.65
N HIS A 48 25.81 29.26 8.78
CA HIS A 48 24.97 28.68 9.82
C HIS A 48 23.55 28.45 9.28
N PRO A 49 22.79 27.41 9.73
CA PRO A 49 21.42 27.15 9.29
C PRO A 49 20.49 28.37 9.28
N ASP A 50 20.63 29.30 10.23
CA ASP A 50 19.86 30.56 10.29
C ASP A 50 19.95 31.41 9.02
N GLN A 51 20.99 31.28 8.21
CA GLN A 51 21.14 32.06 6.98
C GLN A 51 20.17 31.62 5.86
N PHE A 52 19.58 30.43 5.99
CA PHE A 52 18.64 29.87 5.02
C PHE A 52 17.18 29.96 5.51
N LEU A 53 17.00 30.43 6.76
CA LEU A 53 15.71 30.49 7.43
C LEU A 53 15.34 31.94 7.72
N ASP A 54 14.04 32.27 7.70
CA ASP A 54 13.54 33.58 8.11
C ASP A 54 13.39 33.72 9.64
N PHE A 55 13.88 32.71 10.39
CA PHE A 55 13.79 32.54 11.82
C PHE A 55 15.02 31.80 12.35
N GLY A 56 15.22 31.74 13.66
CA GLY A 56 16.33 31.00 14.24
C GLY A 56 16.18 29.48 14.07
N TYR A 57 17.29 28.77 13.88
CA TYR A 57 17.31 27.31 13.71
C TYR A 57 16.51 26.60 14.82
N ALA A 58 15.63 25.69 14.41
CA ALA A 58 14.69 24.95 15.26
C ALA A 58 13.65 25.82 16.02
N GLU A 59 13.47 27.08 15.65
CA GLU A 59 12.38 27.90 16.21
C GLU A 59 11.04 27.63 15.53
N ARG A 60 11.08 27.30 14.24
CA ARG A 60 9.92 26.99 13.41
C ARG A 60 10.25 25.87 12.43
N VAL A 61 9.20 25.33 11.82
CA VAL A 61 9.32 24.30 10.80
C VAL A 61 9.87 24.91 9.51
N ALA A 62 11.03 24.47 9.07
CA ALA A 62 11.58 24.81 7.78
C ALA A 62 10.79 24.16 6.64
N ASN A 63 10.45 24.93 5.62
CA ASN A 63 9.76 24.40 4.44
C ASN A 63 10.75 23.67 3.49
N PRO A 64 10.26 22.86 2.53
CA PRO A 64 11.12 22.11 1.62
C PRO A 64 12.09 22.95 0.80
N ALA A 65 11.71 24.18 0.42
CA ALA A 65 12.57 25.07 -0.35
C ALA A 65 13.77 25.57 0.48
N GLN A 66 13.55 25.89 1.76
CA GLN A 66 14.59 26.34 2.71
C GLN A 66 15.62 25.21 2.95
N ILE A 67 15.16 23.99 3.22
CA ILE A 67 16.02 22.82 3.40
C ILE A 67 16.83 22.53 2.14
N SER A 68 16.20 22.52 0.98
CA SER A 68 16.88 22.30 -0.31
C SER A 68 17.91 23.38 -0.62
N ALA A 69 17.61 24.64 -0.33
CA ALA A 69 18.55 25.75 -0.53
C ALA A 69 19.79 25.61 0.34
N ALA A 70 19.61 25.26 1.63
CA ALA A 70 20.73 25.00 2.54
C ALA A 70 21.62 23.84 2.06
N VAL A 71 21.03 22.70 1.70
CA VAL A 71 21.75 21.50 1.21
C VAL A 71 22.58 21.84 -0.03
N LEU A 72 22.01 22.57 -1.00
CA LEU A 72 22.73 22.96 -2.23
C LEU A 72 23.82 23.99 -1.96
N ALA A 73 23.64 24.91 -1.00
CA ALA A 73 24.66 25.86 -0.60
C ALA A 73 25.83 25.16 0.11
N TYR A 74 25.55 24.24 1.03
CA TYR A 74 26.56 23.45 1.72
C TYR A 74 27.44 22.64 0.77
N ALA A 75 26.86 22.12 -0.30
CA ALA A 75 27.62 21.42 -1.34
C ALA A 75 28.66 22.31 -2.07
N GLN A 76 28.52 23.64 -1.99
CA GLN A 76 29.47 24.61 -2.55
C GLN A 76 30.48 25.14 -1.51
N GLN A 77 30.17 24.98 -0.22
CA GLN A 77 30.93 25.58 0.86
C GLN A 77 31.90 24.62 1.56
N SER A 78 31.74 23.30 1.37
CA SER A 78 32.55 22.28 2.05
C SER A 78 33.02 21.19 1.07
N ASP A 79 34.22 20.69 1.28
CA ASP A 79 34.78 19.52 0.59
C ASP A 79 34.47 18.19 1.30
N ARG A 80 33.75 18.24 2.43
CA ARG A 80 33.27 17.06 3.18
C ARG A 80 31.90 16.56 2.72
N ILE A 81 31.31 17.16 1.69
CA ILE A 81 29.94 16.88 1.27
C ILE A 81 29.84 16.62 -0.23
N LYS A 82 28.96 15.67 -0.61
CA LYS A 82 28.49 15.47 -1.99
C LYS A 82 26.98 15.24 -1.95
N VAL A 83 26.25 16.00 -2.76
CA VAL A 83 24.78 15.87 -2.88
C VAL A 83 24.43 15.10 -4.13
N VAL A 84 23.53 14.13 -4.02
CA VAL A 84 22.99 13.32 -5.11
C VAL A 84 21.47 13.46 -5.14
N GLU A 85 20.93 13.93 -6.27
CA GLU A 85 19.49 13.87 -6.52
C GLU A 85 19.13 12.43 -6.95
N TYR A 86 18.38 11.69 -6.12
CA TYR A 86 18.03 10.29 -6.39
C TYR A 86 16.66 10.12 -7.04
N GLY A 87 15.89 11.18 -7.13
CA GLY A 87 14.54 11.15 -7.73
C GLY A 87 13.82 12.47 -7.59
N ARG A 88 12.58 12.46 -8.09
CA ARG A 88 11.63 13.58 -7.93
C ARG A 88 10.27 13.05 -7.51
N THR A 89 9.58 13.82 -6.70
CA THR A 89 8.21 13.54 -6.27
C THR A 89 7.21 13.73 -7.42
N HIS A 90 5.95 13.36 -7.19
CA HIS A 90 4.86 13.66 -8.13
C HIS A 90 4.70 15.16 -8.39
N GLU A 91 5.00 16.03 -7.41
CA GLU A 91 4.99 17.48 -7.57
C GLU A 91 6.32 18.04 -8.11
N ASN A 92 7.18 17.15 -8.62
CA ASN A 92 8.48 17.47 -9.22
C ASN A 92 9.49 18.12 -8.24
N ARG A 93 9.35 17.94 -6.94
CA ARG A 93 10.35 18.34 -5.96
C ARG A 93 11.52 17.37 -5.96
N PRO A 94 12.78 17.85 -5.88
CA PRO A 94 13.95 16.98 -5.85
C PRO A 94 14.06 16.24 -4.51
N LEU A 95 14.57 15.03 -4.57
CA LEU A 95 14.88 14.16 -3.43
C LEU A 95 16.40 14.01 -3.36
N TYR A 96 17.00 14.35 -2.21
CA TYR A 96 18.43 14.42 -2.06
C TYR A 96 18.97 13.41 -1.05
N ALA A 97 20.02 12.69 -1.44
CA ALA A 97 20.93 12.00 -0.53
C ALA A 97 22.21 12.83 -0.37
N VAL A 98 22.52 13.19 0.87
CA VAL A 98 23.65 14.05 1.23
C VAL A 98 24.74 13.20 1.84
N PHE A 99 25.80 12.94 1.07
CA PHE A 99 26.97 12.17 1.48
C PHE A 99 27.95 13.07 2.23
N ILE A 100 28.30 12.70 3.45
CA ILE A 100 29.21 13.47 4.31
C ILE A 100 30.30 12.54 4.83
N SER A 101 31.56 12.94 4.63
CA SER A 101 32.74 12.21 5.08
C SER A 101 33.99 13.10 5.05
N SER A 102 35.16 12.55 5.34
CA SER A 102 36.41 13.26 5.06
C SER A 102 36.55 13.57 3.57
N PRO A 103 37.30 14.64 3.17
CA PRO A 103 37.52 14.96 1.77
C PRO A 103 38.13 13.80 0.98
N GLU A 104 38.97 12.98 1.61
CA GLU A 104 39.55 11.78 1.01
C GLU A 104 38.47 10.72 0.68
N ASN A 105 37.57 10.45 1.61
CA ASN A 105 36.47 9.50 1.38
C ASN A 105 35.48 10.02 0.34
N ILE A 106 35.16 11.33 0.36
CA ILE A 106 34.31 11.96 -0.67
C ILE A 106 34.88 11.80 -2.06
N ALA A 107 36.23 11.96 -2.22
CA ALA A 107 36.90 11.73 -3.49
C ALA A 107 36.91 10.24 -3.93
N ASN A 108 36.77 9.31 -2.99
CA ASN A 108 36.85 7.86 -3.20
C ASN A 108 35.53 7.10 -3.09
N LEU A 109 34.38 7.78 -3.08
CA LEU A 109 33.05 7.16 -2.88
C LEU A 109 32.76 5.97 -3.80
N GLU A 110 33.16 6.04 -5.07
CA GLU A 110 32.98 4.94 -6.03
C GLU A 110 33.81 3.68 -5.67
N THR A 111 35.02 3.88 -5.13
CA THR A 111 35.83 2.77 -4.63
C THR A 111 35.24 2.13 -3.37
N ILE A 112 34.73 2.95 -2.46
CA ILE A 112 34.05 2.48 -1.25
C ILE A 112 32.82 1.65 -1.65
N LYS A 113 31.97 2.18 -2.54
CA LYS A 113 30.80 1.49 -3.06
C LYS A 113 31.15 0.16 -3.75
N ALA A 114 32.20 0.15 -4.58
CA ALA A 114 32.65 -1.07 -5.24
C ALA A 114 33.15 -2.14 -4.25
N ASN A 115 33.76 -1.75 -3.15
CA ASN A 115 34.18 -2.66 -2.08
C ASN A 115 32.96 -3.21 -1.30
N LEU A 116 31.96 -2.36 -0.97
CA LEU A 116 30.69 -2.80 -0.37
C LEU A 116 30.01 -3.86 -1.24
N ASN A 117 29.92 -3.61 -2.55
CA ASN A 117 29.29 -4.54 -3.50
C ASN A 117 30.01 -5.90 -3.57
N GLN A 118 31.32 -5.96 -3.29
CA GLN A 118 32.01 -7.24 -3.18
C GLN A 118 31.62 -8.05 -1.94
N LEU A 119 31.18 -7.39 -0.85
CA LEU A 119 30.67 -8.08 0.34
C LEU A 119 29.22 -8.56 0.16
N THR A 120 28.49 -7.99 -0.80
CA THR A 120 27.07 -8.30 -1.00
C THR A 120 26.84 -9.70 -1.55
N ASP A 121 27.70 -10.17 -2.48
CA ASP A 121 27.55 -11.48 -3.13
C ASP A 121 28.74 -12.41 -2.82
N ALA A 122 28.55 -13.25 -1.82
CA ALA A 122 29.55 -14.22 -1.38
C ALA A 122 29.82 -15.35 -2.39
N ARG A 123 29.03 -15.47 -3.47
CA ARG A 123 29.34 -16.41 -4.58
C ARG A 123 30.57 -15.99 -5.36
N ASN A 124 30.90 -14.70 -5.35
CA ASN A 124 31.95 -14.08 -6.16
C ASN A 124 33.14 -13.55 -5.35
N THR A 125 33.09 -13.62 -4.01
CA THR A 125 34.15 -13.08 -3.12
C THR A 125 34.64 -14.15 -2.15
N THR A 126 35.96 -14.23 -1.97
CA THR A 126 36.59 -15.16 -1.02
C THR A 126 36.67 -14.54 0.37
N ASP A 127 36.73 -15.39 1.43
CA ASP A 127 36.85 -14.91 2.83
C ASP A 127 38.12 -14.05 3.03
N SER A 128 39.24 -14.41 2.39
CA SER A 128 40.47 -13.61 2.46
C SER A 128 40.30 -12.22 1.86
N LYS A 129 39.57 -12.11 0.74
CA LYS A 129 39.27 -10.81 0.11
C LYS A 129 38.29 -10.00 0.95
N ALA A 130 37.23 -10.63 1.44
CA ALA A 130 36.25 -9.98 2.31
C ALA A 130 36.89 -9.44 3.59
N ASN A 131 37.71 -10.23 4.27
CA ASN A 131 38.46 -9.80 5.46
C ASN A 131 39.42 -8.63 5.17
N SER A 132 39.99 -8.57 3.99
CA SER A 132 40.84 -7.42 3.59
C SER A 132 40.01 -6.16 3.39
N ILE A 133 38.81 -6.29 2.78
CA ILE A 133 37.88 -5.18 2.57
C ILE A 133 37.39 -4.64 3.92
N ILE A 134 36.87 -5.53 4.78
CA ILE A 134 36.31 -5.17 6.09
C ILE A 134 37.28 -4.35 6.93
N LYS A 135 38.57 -4.69 6.91
CA LYS A 135 39.62 -3.98 7.67
C LYS A 135 39.84 -2.53 7.23
N SER A 136 39.57 -2.20 5.98
CA SER A 136 39.86 -0.90 5.39
C SER A 136 38.63 -0.09 4.99
N LEU A 137 37.45 -0.68 5.06
CA LEU A 137 36.20 -0.05 4.64
C LEU A 137 35.72 0.94 5.72
N PRO A 138 35.42 2.19 5.38
CA PRO A 138 34.74 3.09 6.32
C PRO A 138 33.33 2.56 6.62
N ALA A 139 32.83 2.82 7.81
CA ALA A 139 31.44 2.56 8.17
C ALA A 139 30.50 3.35 7.25
N VAL A 140 29.31 2.83 6.99
CA VAL A 140 28.26 3.53 6.22
C VAL A 140 26.97 3.60 7.04
N ALA A 141 26.48 4.81 7.28
CA ALA A 141 25.22 5.09 7.94
C ALA A 141 24.27 5.80 6.99
N TRP A 142 22.98 5.44 7.03
CA TRP A 142 21.91 6.16 6.33
C TRP A 142 20.96 6.78 7.37
N MET A 143 20.86 8.11 7.40
CA MET A 143 20.05 8.88 8.32
C MET A 143 18.88 9.48 7.55
N ALA A 144 17.70 8.87 7.67
CA ALA A 144 16.50 9.24 6.93
C ALA A 144 15.49 9.97 7.82
N TYR A 145 14.87 11.03 7.29
CA TYR A 145 13.95 11.88 8.04
C TYR A 145 12.74 12.28 7.21
N SER A 146 11.63 12.56 7.91
CA SER A 146 10.41 13.15 7.34
C SER A 146 9.82 12.32 6.20
N ILE A 147 9.75 11.01 6.37
CA ILE A 147 8.95 10.13 5.49
C ILE A 147 7.46 10.47 5.60
N HIS A 148 7.05 10.92 6.79
CA HIS A 148 5.77 11.59 6.99
C HIS A 148 6.00 13.10 7.06
N GLY A 149 5.34 13.84 6.17
CA GLY A 149 5.62 15.27 6.02
C GLY A 149 5.19 16.14 7.20
N ASN A 150 4.21 15.68 8.00
CA ASN A 150 3.74 16.35 9.21
C ASN A 150 4.53 15.99 10.48
N GLU A 151 5.54 15.14 10.37
CA GLU A 151 6.49 14.79 11.41
C GLU A 151 7.75 15.62 11.18
N THR A 152 7.80 16.82 11.77
CA THR A 152 8.61 17.91 11.24
C THR A 152 10.00 18.04 11.85
N SER A 153 10.20 17.64 13.13
CA SER A 153 11.47 17.85 13.85
C SER A 153 12.66 17.13 13.23
N GLY A 154 12.43 15.96 12.61
CA GLY A 154 13.49 15.16 11.99
C GLY A 154 14.19 15.88 10.83
N ALA A 155 13.45 16.54 9.94
CA ALA A 155 14.07 17.25 8.81
C ALA A 155 14.81 18.52 9.26
N ASP A 156 14.33 19.22 10.30
CA ASP A 156 15.06 20.34 10.90
C ASP A 156 16.31 19.84 11.66
N ALA A 157 16.23 18.68 12.33
CA ALA A 157 17.41 18.04 12.91
C ALA A 157 18.43 17.66 11.84
N ALA A 158 17.98 17.11 10.69
CA ALA A 158 18.85 16.78 9.55
C ALA A 158 19.64 17.99 9.05
N LEU A 159 19.02 19.18 8.99
CA LEU A 159 19.69 20.41 8.61
C LEU A 159 20.83 20.75 9.58
N GLY A 160 20.61 20.65 10.88
CA GLY A 160 21.63 20.84 11.90
C GLY A 160 22.73 19.77 11.91
N ILE A 161 22.35 18.50 11.67
CA ILE A 161 23.27 17.36 11.55
C ILE A 161 24.22 17.57 10.36
N ILE A 162 23.69 17.93 9.18
CA ILE A 162 24.50 18.23 8.01
C ILE A 162 25.51 19.34 8.33
N TYR A 163 25.04 20.48 8.87
CA TYR A 163 25.91 21.58 9.26
C TYR A 163 26.98 21.16 10.29
N HIS A 164 26.57 20.46 11.35
CA HIS A 164 27.49 19.99 12.39
C HIS A 164 28.62 19.12 11.80
N LEU A 165 28.29 18.17 10.95
CA LEU A 165 29.26 17.24 10.39
C LEU A 165 30.22 17.92 9.39
N ILE A 166 29.73 18.85 8.56
CA ILE A 166 30.58 19.50 7.55
C ILE A 166 31.39 20.66 8.10
N ALA A 167 30.87 21.40 9.10
CA ALA A 167 31.47 22.62 9.61
C ALA A 167 32.29 22.44 10.91
N SER A 168 32.05 21.34 11.68
CA SER A 168 32.78 21.14 12.93
C SER A 168 34.28 20.98 12.75
N GLU A 169 35.04 21.69 13.60
CA GLU A 169 36.50 21.55 13.74
C GLU A 169 36.88 20.67 14.94
N ASP A 170 35.87 20.15 15.66
CA ASP A 170 36.11 19.27 16.80
C ASP A 170 36.73 17.96 16.38
N LYS A 171 37.82 17.58 17.08
CA LYS A 171 38.62 16.39 16.73
C LYS A 171 37.76 15.11 16.64
N GLU A 172 36.78 14.97 17.53
CA GLU A 172 35.90 13.81 17.58
C GLU A 172 35.11 13.64 16.26
N VAL A 173 34.54 14.74 15.74
CA VAL A 173 33.80 14.73 14.47
C VAL A 173 34.71 14.48 13.28
N VAL A 174 35.92 15.12 13.28
CA VAL A 174 36.91 14.92 12.21
C VAL A 174 37.36 13.47 12.16
N ASP A 175 37.71 12.88 13.32
CA ASP A 175 38.14 11.48 13.43
C ASP A 175 37.00 10.51 13.01
N MET A 176 35.76 10.80 13.38
CA MET A 176 34.59 10.03 12.95
C MET A 176 34.47 10.01 11.42
N LEU A 177 34.49 11.17 10.80
CA LEU A 177 34.35 11.30 9.34
C LEU A 177 35.51 10.68 8.56
N SER A 178 36.68 10.53 9.15
CA SER A 178 37.81 9.83 8.53
C SER A 178 37.53 8.32 8.35
N ASN A 179 36.64 7.76 9.16
CA ASN A 179 36.33 6.32 9.19
C ASN A 179 34.85 6.01 8.87
N MET A 180 34.09 7.00 8.40
CA MET A 180 32.66 6.83 8.17
C MET A 180 32.16 7.67 7.00
N VAL A 181 31.24 7.12 6.22
CA VAL A 181 30.39 7.85 5.29
C VAL A 181 29.00 7.93 5.89
N VAL A 182 28.56 9.13 6.19
CA VAL A 182 27.19 9.41 6.65
C VAL A 182 26.37 9.89 5.46
N ILE A 183 25.28 9.19 5.14
CA ILE A 183 24.35 9.58 4.09
C ILE A 183 23.09 10.10 4.79
N VAL A 184 22.81 11.39 4.63
CA VAL A 184 21.61 12.01 5.19
C VAL A 184 20.59 12.17 4.09
N ASP A 185 19.40 11.58 4.28
CA ASP A 185 18.18 11.84 3.49
C ASP A 185 17.29 12.80 4.30
N PRO A 186 17.44 14.12 4.11
CA PRO A 186 16.90 15.10 5.04
C PRO A 186 15.39 15.21 4.99
N MET A 187 14.78 14.75 3.90
CA MET A 187 13.35 14.99 3.65
C MET A 187 12.81 14.01 2.62
N MET A 188 12.40 12.82 3.10
CA MET A 188 11.91 11.75 2.23
C MET A 188 10.54 12.06 1.57
N ASN A 189 9.76 12.99 2.14
CA ASN A 189 8.42 13.37 1.66
C ASN A 189 8.25 14.90 1.63
N PRO A 190 8.87 15.59 0.67
CA PRO A 190 8.74 17.05 0.58
C PRO A 190 7.33 17.53 0.20
N ASP A 191 6.53 16.73 -0.51
CA ASP A 191 5.15 17.10 -0.89
C ASP A 191 4.24 17.15 0.35
N GLY A 192 4.33 16.12 1.21
CA GLY A 192 3.60 16.10 2.47
C GLY A 192 4.04 17.21 3.43
N ARG A 193 5.37 17.44 3.52
CA ARG A 193 5.94 18.50 4.36
C ARG A 193 5.51 19.90 3.91
N ASP A 194 5.51 20.19 2.61
CA ASP A 194 5.06 21.49 2.10
C ASP A 194 3.58 21.74 2.41
N ARG A 195 2.76 20.70 2.27
CA ARG A 195 1.34 20.75 2.63
C ARG A 195 1.15 21.09 4.11
N PHE A 196 1.90 20.46 4.99
CA PHE A 196 1.83 20.72 6.43
C PHE A 196 2.39 22.10 6.80
N ALA A 197 3.54 22.48 6.26
CA ALA A 197 4.15 23.80 6.50
C ALA A 197 3.18 24.96 6.11
N LYS A 198 2.45 24.80 4.99
CA LYS A 198 1.42 25.78 4.60
C LYS A 198 0.23 25.81 5.57
N SER A 199 -0.16 24.66 6.11
CA SER A 199 -1.17 24.59 7.16
C SER A 199 -0.74 25.34 8.42
N LEU A 200 0.53 25.18 8.83
CA LEU A 200 1.08 25.95 9.96
C LEU A 200 1.01 27.47 9.73
N GLU A 201 1.41 27.94 8.56
CA GLU A 201 1.30 29.35 8.21
C GLU A 201 -0.13 29.88 8.29
N GLN A 202 -1.10 29.06 7.91
CA GLN A 202 -2.52 29.41 7.94
C GLN A 202 -3.09 29.53 9.35
N TYR A 203 -2.65 28.66 10.28
CA TYR A 203 -3.19 28.59 11.65
C TYR A 203 -2.31 29.25 12.71
N ARG A 204 -1.15 29.79 12.33
CA ARG A 204 -0.23 30.46 13.27
C ARG A 204 -0.88 31.70 13.86
N GLY A 205 -0.96 31.75 15.21
CA GLY A 205 -1.42 32.88 15.97
C GLY A 205 -0.32 33.91 16.27
N THR A 206 -0.69 35.02 16.93
CA THR A 206 0.26 36.01 17.45
C THR A 206 0.81 35.65 18.84
N ALA A 207 0.16 34.74 19.52
CA ALA A 207 0.59 34.20 20.81
C ALA A 207 0.78 32.70 20.71
N PRO A 208 1.73 32.10 21.44
CA PRO A 208 1.97 30.68 21.42
C PRO A 208 0.72 29.87 21.83
N ASN A 209 0.50 28.76 21.14
CA ASN A 209 -0.57 27.83 21.45
C ASN A 209 0.02 26.46 21.83
N TYR A 210 -0.12 26.08 23.09
CA TYR A 210 0.40 24.84 23.65
C TYR A 210 -0.64 23.70 23.72
N ASP A 211 -1.81 23.91 23.12
CA ASP A 211 -2.88 22.92 23.05
C ASP A 211 -2.65 21.98 21.88
N ASP A 212 -2.35 20.72 22.16
CA ASP A 212 -2.07 19.67 21.18
C ASP A 212 -3.26 19.34 20.27
N GLN A 213 -4.47 19.75 20.62
CA GLN A 213 -5.67 19.59 19.78
C GLN A 213 -5.84 20.74 18.76
N SER A 214 -5.04 21.79 18.87
CA SER A 214 -5.08 22.91 17.92
C SER A 214 -4.72 22.45 16.50
N MET A 215 -5.39 23.04 15.51
CA MET A 215 -5.04 22.83 14.09
C MET A 215 -3.61 23.25 13.75
N LEU A 216 -2.98 24.09 14.57
CA LEU A 216 -1.55 24.37 14.47
C LEU A 216 -0.70 23.11 14.63
N HIS A 217 -1.09 22.14 15.47
CA HIS A 217 -0.34 20.92 15.71
C HIS A 217 -0.85 19.72 14.91
N THR A 218 -2.12 19.73 14.51
CA THR A 218 -2.75 18.61 13.79
C THR A 218 -2.80 18.80 12.29
N GLY A 219 -2.90 20.04 11.80
CA GLY A 219 -3.08 20.38 10.39
C GLY A 219 -4.49 20.15 9.88
N ASP A 220 -4.71 20.49 8.60
CA ASP A 220 -5.92 20.25 7.84
C ASP A 220 -5.90 18.91 7.10
N TRP A 221 -7.09 18.39 6.80
CA TRP A 221 -7.21 17.24 5.89
C TRP A 221 -6.49 17.55 4.54
N PRO A 222 -5.63 16.67 4.04
CA PRO A 222 -5.22 15.34 4.48
C PRO A 222 -4.00 15.29 5.41
N TYR A 223 -3.79 16.25 6.27
CA TYR A 223 -2.86 16.31 7.41
C TYR A 223 -1.36 16.37 7.08
N GLY A 224 -0.96 16.30 5.84
CA GLY A 224 0.44 16.37 5.41
C GLY A 224 1.31 15.13 5.72
N ARG A 225 0.75 14.05 6.31
CA ARG A 225 1.49 12.81 6.57
C ARG A 225 1.98 12.16 5.26
N THR A 226 1.10 12.08 4.29
CA THR A 226 1.23 11.33 3.04
C THR A 226 1.83 12.18 1.91
N ASN A 227 2.26 11.51 0.83
CA ASN A 227 2.75 12.19 -0.38
C ASN A 227 1.62 12.85 -1.20
N HIS A 228 1.88 13.21 -2.47
CA HIS A 228 0.90 13.84 -3.36
C HIS A 228 -0.42 13.07 -3.47
N TYR A 229 -0.37 11.76 -3.76
CA TYR A 229 -1.54 10.88 -3.89
C TYR A 229 -2.01 10.26 -2.57
N PHE A 230 -1.62 10.83 -1.46
CA PHE A 230 -1.98 10.37 -0.11
C PHE A 230 -1.51 8.96 0.24
N PHE A 231 -0.38 8.53 -0.34
CA PHE A 231 0.27 7.29 0.06
C PHE A 231 1.12 7.50 1.31
N ASP A 232 1.03 6.55 2.24
CA ASP A 232 1.99 6.43 3.33
C ASP A 232 3.28 5.80 2.78
N LEU A 233 4.32 6.61 2.63
CA LEU A 233 5.59 6.15 2.09
C LEU A 233 6.31 5.15 3.01
N ASN A 234 5.95 5.13 4.32
CA ASN A 234 6.43 4.13 5.27
C ASN A 234 5.58 2.84 5.27
N ARG A 235 4.92 2.55 4.16
CA ARG A 235 4.26 1.28 3.83
C ARG A 235 4.67 0.76 2.46
N ASP A 236 5.50 1.51 1.72
CA ASP A 236 5.79 1.29 0.31
C ASP A 236 7.18 0.69 0.04
N TRP A 237 7.97 0.36 1.09
CA TRP A 237 9.39 0.01 0.94
C TRP A 237 9.67 -1.20 0.04
N PHE A 238 8.82 -2.22 0.01
CA PHE A 238 8.98 -3.37 -0.89
C PHE A 238 7.96 -3.38 -2.04
N TYR A 239 6.87 -2.62 -1.93
CA TYR A 239 5.90 -2.45 -3.02
C TYR A 239 6.45 -1.56 -4.14
N LEU A 240 7.23 -0.55 -3.78
CA LEU A 240 7.83 0.39 -4.75
C LEU A 240 6.79 1.01 -5.68
N THR A 241 5.65 1.42 -5.16
CA THR A 241 4.55 1.99 -5.96
C THR A 241 4.78 3.48 -6.23
N GLN A 242 5.48 4.19 -5.33
CA GLN A 242 5.65 5.64 -5.37
C GLN A 242 7.05 6.05 -5.86
N PRO A 243 7.18 7.16 -6.60
CA PRO A 243 8.46 7.61 -7.17
C PRO A 243 9.52 7.89 -6.09
N GLU A 244 9.12 8.35 -4.91
CA GLU A 244 10.02 8.58 -3.78
C GLU A 244 10.72 7.28 -3.37
N THR A 245 9.97 6.19 -3.26
CA THR A 245 10.51 4.88 -2.89
C THR A 245 11.28 4.24 -4.05
N GLN A 246 10.78 4.39 -5.29
CA GLN A 246 11.45 3.89 -6.50
C GLN A 246 12.84 4.53 -6.72
N GLY A 247 13.02 5.77 -6.30
CA GLY A 247 14.34 6.44 -6.35
C GLY A 247 15.24 6.03 -5.20
N ARG A 248 14.72 6.00 -3.97
CA ARG A 248 15.49 5.79 -2.75
C ARG A 248 15.97 4.36 -2.59
N VAL A 249 15.12 3.36 -2.76
CA VAL A 249 15.46 1.95 -2.49
C VAL A 249 16.64 1.46 -3.36
N PRO A 250 16.69 1.70 -4.67
CA PRO A 250 17.87 1.33 -5.46
C PRO A 250 19.17 1.97 -4.97
N LEU A 251 19.14 3.24 -4.57
CA LEU A 251 20.32 3.93 -4.06
C LEU A 251 20.79 3.34 -2.71
N ILE A 252 19.87 3.03 -1.81
CA ILE A 252 20.17 2.32 -0.56
C ILE A 252 20.78 0.94 -0.88
N ASN A 253 20.24 0.24 -1.88
CA ASN A 253 20.76 -1.06 -2.31
C ASN A 253 22.18 -0.99 -2.87
N GLU A 254 22.57 0.11 -3.51
CA GLU A 254 23.95 0.32 -3.96
C GLU A 254 24.92 0.57 -2.79
N TRP A 255 24.49 1.24 -1.74
CA TRP A 255 25.34 1.68 -0.62
C TRP A 255 25.35 0.73 0.57
N ARG A 256 24.36 -0.16 0.71
CA ARG A 256 24.31 -1.19 1.77
C ARG A 256 24.76 -0.64 3.13
N PRO A 257 24.08 0.41 3.66
CA PRO A 257 24.48 1.00 4.93
C PRO A 257 24.40 -0.04 6.06
N GLN A 258 25.28 0.05 7.04
CA GLN A 258 25.26 -0.85 8.20
C GLN A 258 24.07 -0.55 9.11
N ILE A 259 23.71 0.73 9.20
CA ILE A 259 22.50 1.18 9.91
C ILE A 259 21.67 2.09 9.00
N LEU A 260 20.36 1.98 9.12
CA LEU A 260 19.39 2.93 8.60
C LEU A 260 18.53 3.45 9.75
N VAL A 261 18.63 4.74 10.00
CA VAL A 261 17.76 5.44 10.95
C VAL A 261 16.54 5.98 10.22
N ASP A 262 15.36 5.78 10.78
CA ASP A 262 14.11 6.41 10.33
C ASP A 262 13.55 7.30 11.45
N GLY A 263 13.65 8.61 11.24
CA GLY A 263 13.25 9.63 12.21
C GLY A 263 11.79 10.04 12.06
N HIS A 264 10.96 9.59 12.99
CA HIS A 264 9.51 9.80 13.07
C HIS A 264 9.06 10.67 14.23
N GLU A 265 7.75 10.93 14.24
CA GLU A 265 7.03 11.51 15.38
C GLU A 265 5.72 10.75 15.64
N MET A 266 5.42 10.53 16.91
CA MET A 266 4.23 9.86 17.43
C MET A 266 3.24 10.82 18.09
N GLY A 267 2.39 10.35 19.01
CA GLY A 267 1.41 11.17 19.72
C GLY A 267 2.02 12.37 20.45
N ALA A 268 1.34 13.52 20.40
CA ALA A 268 1.86 14.77 20.99
C ALA A 268 2.10 14.68 22.50
N GLN A 269 1.37 13.82 23.22
CA GLN A 269 1.53 13.60 24.66
C GLN A 269 2.52 12.49 25.01
N ASP A 270 3.07 11.80 24.02
CA ASP A 270 4.17 10.85 24.19
C ASP A 270 5.51 11.55 24.48
N THR A 271 6.55 10.77 24.72
CA THR A 271 7.89 11.32 24.98
C THR A 271 8.83 11.05 23.80
N PHE A 272 9.68 10.06 23.92
CA PHE A 272 10.56 9.58 22.87
C PHE A 272 10.64 8.05 22.96
N MET A 273 10.50 7.37 21.80
CA MET A 273 10.68 5.93 21.74
C MET A 273 11.78 5.57 20.75
N THR A 274 12.53 4.53 21.08
CA THR A 274 13.51 3.88 20.21
C THR A 274 13.38 2.37 20.30
N GLY A 275 14.07 1.64 19.43
CA GLY A 275 14.19 0.18 19.51
C GLY A 275 14.75 -0.31 20.87
N PRO A 276 14.85 -1.63 21.05
CA PRO A 276 14.54 -2.68 20.10
C PRO A 276 13.03 -2.90 19.94
N PRO A 277 12.57 -3.51 18.81
CA PRO A 277 11.19 -3.86 18.63
C PRO A 277 10.77 -4.98 19.58
N ARG A 278 9.46 -5.10 19.84
CA ARG A 278 8.85 -6.26 20.48
C ARG A 278 8.44 -7.31 19.46
N GLU A 279 8.15 -8.50 19.92
CA GLU A 279 7.49 -9.52 19.09
C GLU A 279 6.04 -9.08 18.65
N PRO A 280 5.59 -9.45 17.44
CA PRO A 280 6.25 -10.38 16.51
C PRO A 280 7.37 -9.75 15.69
N ILE A 281 8.47 -10.48 15.55
CA ILE A 281 9.57 -10.15 14.64
C ILE A 281 9.55 -11.18 13.51
N ASN A 282 9.72 -10.74 12.27
CA ASN A 282 9.73 -11.64 11.13
C ASN A 282 10.94 -12.60 11.22
N THR A 283 10.68 -13.91 11.11
CA THR A 283 11.71 -14.96 11.28
C THR A 283 12.81 -14.93 10.23
N ASN A 284 12.61 -14.20 9.12
CA ASN A 284 13.63 -13.96 8.10
C ASN A 284 14.61 -12.82 8.46
N ILE A 285 14.43 -12.13 9.58
CA ILE A 285 15.40 -11.14 10.08
C ILE A 285 16.50 -11.85 10.83
N ASP A 286 17.76 -11.52 10.47
CA ASP A 286 18.94 -12.13 11.09
C ASP A 286 19.02 -11.81 12.60
N LYS A 287 19.30 -12.83 13.40
CA LYS A 287 19.39 -12.72 14.88
C LYS A 287 20.52 -11.79 15.34
N ASP A 288 21.58 -11.64 14.54
CA ASP A 288 22.66 -10.69 14.85
C ASP A 288 22.17 -9.24 14.78
N LEU A 289 21.19 -8.92 13.92
CA LEU A 289 20.55 -7.60 13.89
C LEU A 289 19.76 -7.31 15.17
N ILE A 290 19.10 -8.32 15.74
CA ILE A 290 18.41 -8.17 17.04
C ILE A 290 19.42 -7.86 18.16
N LYS A 291 20.56 -8.54 18.18
CA LYS A 291 21.68 -8.26 19.12
C LYS A 291 22.18 -6.82 18.97
N TRP A 292 22.43 -6.37 17.72
CA TRP A 292 22.87 -5.02 17.45
C TRP A 292 21.82 -3.97 17.83
N GLY A 293 20.54 -4.22 17.57
CA GLY A 293 19.44 -3.36 18.01
C GLY A 293 19.49 -3.05 19.50
N ASN A 294 19.78 -4.06 20.34
CA ASN A 294 19.96 -3.84 21.79
C ASN A 294 21.16 -2.95 22.12
N VAL A 295 22.31 -3.16 21.44
CA VAL A 295 23.53 -2.36 21.69
C VAL A 295 23.27 -0.87 21.36
N PHE A 296 22.63 -0.59 20.20
CA PHE A 296 22.32 0.78 19.81
C PHE A 296 21.26 1.42 20.73
N ALA A 297 20.27 0.68 21.18
CA ALA A 297 19.26 1.14 22.11
C ALA A 297 19.86 1.50 23.48
N ASP A 298 20.78 0.69 24.01
CA ASP A 298 21.47 0.97 25.27
C ASP A 298 22.30 2.24 25.22
N ASP A 299 23.03 2.47 24.13
CA ASP A 299 23.86 3.68 23.97
C ASP A 299 22.99 4.94 23.77
N GLN A 300 21.89 4.82 23.05
CA GLN A 300 20.93 5.91 22.88
C GLN A 300 20.23 6.26 24.20
N ALA A 301 19.85 5.25 24.98
CA ALA A 301 19.28 5.44 26.32
C ALA A 301 20.23 6.22 27.22
N ARG A 302 21.55 5.89 27.23
CA ARG A 302 22.56 6.65 28.00
C ARG A 302 22.64 8.09 27.53
N ALA A 303 22.57 8.36 26.23
CA ALA A 303 22.60 9.73 25.71
C ALA A 303 21.39 10.56 26.20
N PHE A 304 20.23 9.92 26.36
CA PHE A 304 19.04 10.58 26.91
C PHE A 304 19.13 10.78 28.41
N ASP A 305 19.65 9.80 29.18
CA ASP A 305 19.89 9.89 30.59
C ASP A 305 20.87 11.03 30.93
N ASP A 306 21.95 11.19 30.15
CA ASP A 306 22.94 12.26 30.29
C ASP A 306 22.32 13.66 30.12
N ASN A 307 21.24 13.78 29.35
CA ASN A 307 20.47 15.00 29.15
C ASN A 307 19.24 15.12 30.08
N ASN A 308 18.99 14.10 30.92
CA ASN A 308 17.83 14.02 31.79
C ASN A 308 16.49 14.10 31.04
N TRP A 309 16.44 13.45 29.88
CA TRP A 309 15.23 13.34 29.03
C TRP A 309 14.48 12.04 29.29
N ARG A 310 13.15 12.08 29.06
CA ARG A 310 12.27 10.92 29.17
C ARG A 310 12.24 10.14 27.88
N PHE A 311 12.33 8.83 27.97
CA PHE A 311 12.22 7.91 26.84
C PHE A 311 11.66 6.56 27.28
N TYR A 312 11.28 5.71 26.31
CA TYR A 312 10.97 4.31 26.50
C TYR A 312 11.39 3.50 25.27
N THR A 313 11.40 2.17 25.37
CA THR A 313 11.84 1.27 24.33
C THR A 313 10.76 0.24 24.02
N GLY A 314 10.65 -0.16 22.76
CA GLY A 314 9.78 -1.25 22.29
C GLY A 314 8.28 -0.95 22.36
N GLU A 315 7.62 -1.41 23.40
CA GLU A 315 6.19 -1.37 23.72
C GLU A 315 5.24 -1.73 22.56
N TRP A 316 5.06 -0.90 21.55
CA TRP A 316 4.13 -1.09 20.45
C TRP A 316 4.81 -1.38 19.09
N HIS A 317 6.10 -1.07 18.95
CA HIS A 317 6.86 -1.28 17.73
C HIS A 317 7.17 -2.77 17.52
N GLU A 318 6.88 -3.28 16.31
CA GLU A 318 7.13 -4.67 15.87
C GLU A 318 7.75 -4.71 14.46
N ASP A 319 8.42 -5.80 14.11
CA ASP A 319 9.12 -5.99 12.82
C ASP A 319 8.58 -7.20 12.04
N LEU A 320 7.29 -7.44 12.03
CA LEU A 320 6.67 -8.51 11.24
C LEU A 320 6.52 -8.12 9.76
N TYR A 321 5.99 -6.91 9.51
CA TYR A 321 5.65 -6.42 8.18
C TYR A 321 6.87 -5.80 7.48
N PRO A 322 7.26 -6.26 6.26
CA PRO A 322 8.46 -5.77 5.58
C PRO A 322 8.32 -4.41 4.88
N GLY A 323 7.18 -3.74 5.00
CA GLY A 323 6.89 -2.51 4.26
C GLY A 323 7.29 -1.21 4.97
N TYR A 324 7.85 -1.28 6.19
CA TYR A 324 8.46 -0.15 6.89
C TYR A 324 9.91 0.07 6.43
N SER A 325 10.57 1.10 6.94
CA SER A 325 12.01 1.33 6.79
C SER A 325 12.86 0.15 7.28
N PHE A 326 12.33 -0.69 8.15
CA PHE A 326 12.96 -1.96 8.58
C PHE A 326 13.04 -3.03 7.48
N TYR A 327 12.49 -2.78 6.30
CA TYR A 327 12.82 -3.46 5.05
C TYR A 327 14.33 -3.74 4.90
N ILE A 328 15.15 -2.82 5.38
CA ILE A 328 16.60 -2.92 5.29
C ILE A 328 17.17 -4.10 6.11
N GLN A 329 16.44 -4.57 7.13
CA GLN A 329 16.88 -5.71 7.96
C GLN A 329 16.87 -7.03 7.17
N PHE A 330 15.92 -7.19 6.25
CA PHE A 330 15.91 -8.33 5.31
C PHE A 330 17.08 -8.29 4.31
N ARG A 331 17.83 -7.20 4.29
CA ARG A 331 19.01 -7.01 3.47
C ARG A 331 20.33 -7.03 4.27
N GLY A 332 20.23 -7.28 5.58
CA GLY A 332 21.37 -7.44 6.49
C GLY A 332 21.87 -6.14 7.12
N SER A 333 21.10 -5.05 7.08
CA SER A 333 21.41 -3.78 7.75
C SER A 333 20.51 -3.58 8.96
N LEU A 334 20.99 -2.92 10.01
CA LEU A 334 20.18 -2.62 11.18
C LEU A 334 19.24 -1.43 10.92
N GLY A 335 17.93 -1.62 11.07
CA GLY A 335 16.94 -0.56 11.13
C GLY A 335 16.83 0.02 12.54
N ILE A 336 16.78 1.34 12.68
CA ILE A 336 16.64 2.05 13.96
C ILE A 336 15.52 3.07 13.85
N LEU A 337 14.49 2.92 14.70
CA LEU A 337 13.36 3.84 14.78
C LEU A 337 13.62 4.93 15.80
N TYR A 338 13.35 6.19 15.45
CA TYR A 338 13.12 7.26 16.40
C TYR A 338 11.66 7.67 16.31
N GLU A 339 10.97 7.71 17.46
CA GLU A 339 9.62 8.25 17.58
C GLU A 339 9.60 9.37 18.60
N GLN A 340 9.64 10.59 18.10
CA GLN A 340 9.56 11.80 18.88
C GLN A 340 8.10 12.21 19.09
N SER A 341 7.76 12.80 20.22
CA SER A 341 6.45 13.41 20.41
C SER A 341 6.21 14.54 19.42
N ARG A 342 5.09 14.46 18.67
CA ARG A 342 4.76 15.39 17.59
C ARG A 342 4.29 16.73 18.12
N MET A 343 4.85 17.79 17.59
CA MET A 343 4.40 19.16 17.82
C MET A 343 4.88 20.08 16.71
N ALA A 344 4.17 21.18 16.54
CA ALA A 344 4.64 22.29 15.71
C ALA A 344 5.23 23.39 16.59
N GLU A 345 5.83 24.33 15.99
CA GLU A 345 6.53 25.55 16.43
C GLU A 345 6.47 25.94 17.92
N ASP A 346 5.26 26.08 18.48
CA ASP A 346 5.06 26.60 19.83
C ASP A 346 5.38 25.59 20.95
N GLY A 347 5.33 24.29 20.62
CA GLY A 347 5.43 23.21 21.59
C GLY A 347 4.09 22.81 22.19
N VAL A 348 4.11 21.82 23.07
CA VAL A 348 2.90 21.21 23.66
C VAL A 348 3.00 21.16 25.17
N ARG A 349 1.90 21.52 25.86
CA ARG A 349 1.77 21.40 27.31
C ARG A 349 1.55 19.93 27.69
N ARG A 350 2.39 19.45 28.59
CA ARG A 350 2.34 18.12 29.16
C ARG A 350 1.36 18.03 30.33
N PRO A 351 0.88 16.83 30.71
CA PRO A 351 -0.05 16.62 31.82
C PRO A 351 0.53 17.15 33.17
N GLU A 352 1.82 17.06 33.38
CA GLU A 352 2.51 17.59 34.57
C GLU A 352 2.67 19.11 34.57
N GLY A 353 2.23 19.80 33.50
CA GLY A 353 2.23 21.25 33.38
C GLY A 353 3.48 21.87 32.75
N THR A 354 4.50 21.08 32.44
CA THR A 354 5.66 21.52 31.64
C THR A 354 5.29 21.71 30.18
N ILE A 355 6.10 22.44 29.43
CA ILE A 355 5.95 22.60 27.98
C ILE A 355 7.18 22.00 27.33
N GLN A 356 6.95 21.01 26.46
CA GLN A 356 7.99 20.52 25.56
C GLN A 356 7.99 21.38 24.30
N SER A 357 9.11 22.03 24.00
CA SER A 357 9.22 22.94 22.86
C SER A 357 9.57 22.17 21.56
N TYR A 358 9.27 22.78 20.40
CA TYR A 358 9.71 22.26 19.11
C TYR A 358 11.24 22.13 19.02
N LYS A 359 11.97 23.12 19.53
CA LYS A 359 13.43 23.09 19.59
C LYS A 359 13.98 21.89 20.40
N GLU A 360 13.32 21.52 21.48
CA GLU A 360 13.67 20.33 22.27
C GLU A 360 13.47 19.05 21.47
N SER A 361 12.37 18.95 20.69
CA SER A 361 12.12 17.82 19.80
C SER A 361 13.17 17.68 18.70
N VAL A 362 13.59 18.78 18.10
CA VAL A 362 14.71 18.80 17.14
C VAL A 362 16.02 18.35 17.82
N HIS A 363 16.25 18.77 19.06
CA HIS A 363 17.45 18.40 19.82
C HIS A 363 17.48 16.90 20.16
N HIS A 364 16.33 16.29 20.50
CA HIS A 364 16.23 14.85 20.71
C HIS A 364 16.67 14.06 19.47
N GLN A 365 16.15 14.42 18.28
CA GLN A 365 16.54 13.80 17.02
C GLN A 365 18.05 13.96 16.72
N PHE A 366 18.58 15.14 16.98
CA PHE A 366 20.00 15.46 16.79
C PHE A 366 20.89 14.59 17.69
N VAL A 367 20.64 14.54 18.99
CA VAL A 367 21.43 13.77 19.96
C VAL A 367 21.36 12.28 19.67
N SER A 368 20.17 11.76 19.34
CA SER A 368 19.99 10.36 18.95
C SER A 368 20.87 9.99 17.75
N THR A 369 20.90 10.85 16.75
CA THR A 369 21.73 10.65 15.55
C THR A 369 23.21 10.60 15.91
N ILE A 370 23.70 11.56 16.66
CA ILE A 370 25.13 11.61 17.06
C ILE A 370 25.48 10.39 17.94
N ALA A 371 24.58 9.96 18.84
CA ALA A 371 24.81 8.76 19.64
C ALA A 371 24.93 7.50 18.75
N ASN A 372 24.03 7.31 17.81
CA ASN A 372 24.08 6.15 16.93
C ASN A 372 25.31 6.17 15.98
N LEU A 373 25.74 7.34 15.50
CA LEU A 373 26.98 7.44 14.72
C LEU A 373 28.22 7.07 15.54
N LYS A 374 28.29 7.44 16.84
CA LYS A 374 29.34 7.04 17.76
C LYS A 374 29.33 5.53 18.01
N THR A 375 28.17 4.93 18.22
CA THR A 375 28.02 3.49 18.38
C THR A 375 28.48 2.75 17.12
N LEU A 376 28.08 3.21 15.95
CA LEU A 376 28.52 2.62 14.69
C LEU A 376 30.05 2.74 14.52
N GLN A 377 30.64 3.85 14.87
CA GLN A 377 32.12 4.02 14.82
C GLN A 377 32.82 2.96 15.67
N MET A 378 32.29 2.61 16.85
CA MET A 378 32.88 1.61 17.75
C MET A 378 32.79 0.19 17.21
N TYR A 379 31.68 -0.19 16.55
CA TYR A 379 31.36 -1.57 16.21
C TYR A 379 31.31 -1.88 14.71
N SER A 380 31.69 -0.95 13.84
CA SER A 380 31.52 -1.08 12.39
C SER A 380 32.19 -2.31 11.80
N GLN A 381 33.39 -2.70 12.26
CA GLN A 381 34.09 -3.86 11.72
C GLN A 381 33.41 -5.19 12.11
N GLU A 382 32.88 -5.29 13.34
CA GLU A 382 32.15 -6.46 13.81
C GLU A 382 30.82 -6.59 13.05
N MET A 383 30.10 -5.48 12.85
CA MET A 383 28.88 -5.47 12.05
C MET A 383 29.14 -5.86 10.57
N TYR A 384 30.24 -5.43 9.97
CA TYR A 384 30.62 -5.89 8.62
C TYR A 384 30.96 -7.37 8.58
N GLN A 385 31.55 -7.92 9.65
CA GLN A 385 31.84 -9.35 9.71
C GLN A 385 30.54 -10.17 9.81
N ASP A 386 29.62 -9.76 10.70
CA ASP A 386 28.31 -10.41 10.84
C ASP A 386 27.51 -10.32 9.52
N TYR A 387 27.54 -9.16 8.85
CA TYR A 387 26.94 -8.98 7.53
C TYR A 387 27.53 -9.95 6.49
N TRP A 388 28.87 -10.09 6.41
CA TRP A 388 29.53 -11.00 5.50
C TRP A 388 29.15 -12.47 5.77
N ASP A 389 29.11 -12.86 7.04
CA ASP A 389 28.76 -14.22 7.43
C ASP A 389 27.30 -14.54 7.12
N GLY A 390 26.37 -13.60 7.31
CA GLY A 390 24.99 -13.71 6.86
C GLY A 390 24.87 -13.88 5.34
N ARG A 391 25.60 -13.07 4.55
CA ARG A 391 25.61 -13.19 3.07
C ARG A 391 26.14 -14.54 2.59
N LYS A 392 27.15 -15.10 3.26
CA LYS A 392 27.62 -16.47 2.99
C LYS A 392 26.58 -17.52 3.30
N TYR A 393 25.86 -17.34 4.41
CA TYR A 393 24.81 -18.26 4.82
C TYR A 393 23.68 -18.29 3.79
N ASN A 394 23.23 -17.13 3.30
CA ASN A 394 22.17 -17.00 2.31
C ASN A 394 22.44 -17.78 1.01
N VAL A 395 23.70 -17.87 0.59
CA VAL A 395 24.11 -18.59 -0.64
C VAL A 395 24.71 -19.95 -0.35
N SER A 396 24.66 -20.41 0.90
CA SER A 396 25.17 -21.73 1.30
C SER A 396 24.18 -22.83 0.94
N LYS A 397 24.70 -23.94 0.38
CA LYS A 397 23.89 -25.14 0.13
C LYS A 397 23.36 -25.82 1.40
N ASN A 398 23.89 -25.48 2.55
CA ASN A 398 23.45 -25.95 3.87
C ASN A 398 22.66 -24.87 4.62
N GLY A 399 22.43 -23.71 4.01
CA GLY A 399 21.61 -22.64 4.57
C GLY A 399 20.12 -22.97 4.49
N GLU A 400 19.33 -22.27 5.25
CA GLU A 400 17.87 -22.42 5.36
C GLU A 400 17.17 -22.28 4.00
N TYR A 401 17.60 -21.32 3.19
CA TYR A 401 17.01 -20.98 1.90
C TYR A 401 17.44 -21.88 0.74
N ALA A 402 18.39 -22.82 0.98
CA ALA A 402 19.06 -23.58 -0.07
C ALA A 402 18.14 -24.42 -0.96
N ASN A 403 17.04 -24.91 -0.42
CA ASN A 403 16.07 -25.77 -1.10
C ASN A 403 14.70 -25.12 -1.28
N GLN A 404 14.63 -23.81 -1.29
CA GLN A 404 13.39 -23.05 -1.49
C GLN A 404 13.40 -22.40 -2.88
N THR A 405 12.34 -22.61 -3.64
CA THR A 405 12.13 -21.95 -4.94
C THR A 405 10.68 -21.52 -5.07
N PHE A 406 10.48 -20.25 -5.39
CA PHE A 406 9.16 -19.69 -5.68
C PHE A 406 8.92 -19.71 -7.18
N VAL A 407 7.75 -20.15 -7.61
CA VAL A 407 7.38 -20.27 -9.01
C VAL A 407 6.07 -19.55 -9.24
N ILE A 408 6.09 -18.53 -10.09
CA ILE A 408 4.91 -17.84 -10.58
C ILE A 408 4.50 -18.48 -11.90
N LEU A 409 3.27 -18.97 -11.98
CA LEU A 409 2.78 -19.72 -13.13
C LEU A 409 2.56 -18.81 -14.34
N PRO A 410 2.56 -19.36 -15.57
CA PRO A 410 2.29 -18.58 -16.77
C PRO A 410 0.92 -17.91 -16.72
N THR A 411 0.84 -16.68 -17.19
CA THR A 411 -0.39 -15.90 -17.23
C THR A 411 -0.47 -15.08 -18.52
N ASP A 412 -1.66 -14.88 -19.03
CA ASP A 412 -1.95 -13.94 -20.12
C ASP A 412 -1.99 -12.48 -19.63
N ASN A 413 -1.98 -12.25 -18.32
CA ASN A 413 -1.83 -10.91 -17.73
C ASN A 413 -0.35 -10.50 -17.69
N HIS A 414 0.22 -10.24 -18.86
CA HIS A 414 1.63 -9.87 -18.99
C HIS A 414 1.95 -8.54 -18.32
N GLY A 415 1.00 -7.59 -18.27
CA GLY A 415 1.17 -6.32 -17.57
C GLY A 415 1.47 -6.52 -16.12
N ARG A 416 0.67 -7.32 -15.43
CA ARG A 416 0.80 -7.61 -14.00
C ARG A 416 2.09 -8.38 -13.69
N LEU A 417 2.41 -9.40 -14.50
CA LEU A 417 3.63 -10.19 -14.34
C LEU A 417 4.90 -9.35 -14.57
N ASN A 418 4.91 -8.47 -15.59
CA ASN A 418 6.01 -7.55 -15.84
C ASN A 418 6.19 -6.57 -14.68
N THR A 419 5.10 -6.02 -14.13
CA THR A 419 5.16 -5.14 -12.95
C THR A 419 5.78 -5.85 -11.75
N LEU A 420 5.40 -7.09 -11.45
CA LEU A 420 6.04 -7.88 -10.38
C LEU A 420 7.54 -8.04 -10.65
N ALA A 421 7.90 -8.43 -11.87
CA ALA A 421 9.29 -8.65 -12.23
C ALA A 421 10.15 -7.38 -12.12
N GLU A 422 9.62 -6.22 -12.52
CA GLU A 422 10.31 -4.93 -12.35
C GLU A 422 10.58 -4.61 -10.88
N LYS A 423 9.59 -4.89 -9.98
CA LYS A 423 9.77 -4.69 -8.54
C LYS A 423 10.79 -5.64 -7.94
N LEU A 424 10.78 -6.91 -8.35
CA LEU A 424 11.79 -7.88 -7.92
C LEU A 424 13.20 -7.50 -8.43
N ALA A 425 13.31 -7.08 -9.69
CA ALA A 425 14.59 -6.64 -10.27
C ALA A 425 15.16 -5.39 -9.59
N ALA A 426 14.31 -4.41 -9.23
CA ALA A 426 14.70 -3.21 -8.50
C ALA A 426 15.25 -3.51 -7.09
N GLN A 427 15.01 -4.72 -6.60
CA GLN A 427 15.47 -5.23 -5.31
C GLN A 427 16.61 -6.25 -5.43
N ASP A 428 17.27 -6.31 -6.59
CA ASP A 428 18.40 -7.21 -6.92
C ASP A 428 18.03 -8.71 -6.89
N ILE A 429 16.76 -9.06 -7.08
CA ILE A 429 16.31 -10.45 -7.09
C ILE A 429 16.46 -11.04 -8.48
N GLU A 430 17.16 -12.17 -8.59
CA GLU A 430 17.38 -12.88 -9.85
C GLU A 430 16.16 -13.76 -10.19
N MET A 431 15.62 -13.62 -11.40
CA MET A 431 14.49 -14.36 -11.92
C MET A 431 14.88 -15.15 -13.17
N PHE A 432 14.32 -16.35 -13.30
CA PHE A 432 14.58 -17.28 -14.40
C PHE A 432 13.26 -17.78 -15.01
N THR A 433 13.38 -18.52 -16.12
CA THR A 433 12.24 -19.20 -16.75
C THR A 433 12.68 -20.55 -17.35
N ASN A 434 11.73 -21.48 -17.46
CA ASN A 434 11.89 -22.78 -18.07
C ASN A 434 11.28 -22.79 -19.49
N SER A 435 11.96 -23.40 -20.46
CA SER A 435 11.45 -23.58 -21.81
C SER A 435 10.68 -24.88 -22.02
N GLN A 436 10.73 -25.79 -21.05
CA GLN A 436 10.03 -27.09 -21.05
C GLN A 436 9.40 -27.31 -19.67
N PRO A 437 8.29 -28.06 -19.58
CA PRO A 437 7.72 -28.43 -18.28
C PRO A 437 8.75 -29.12 -17.38
N LEU A 438 8.72 -28.85 -16.08
CA LEU A 438 9.61 -29.41 -15.08
C LEU A 438 8.81 -30.27 -14.09
N ASN A 439 9.18 -31.56 -13.95
CA ASN A 439 8.65 -32.42 -12.90
C ASN A 439 9.39 -32.13 -11.59
N VAL A 440 8.65 -31.82 -10.53
CA VAL A 440 9.18 -31.50 -9.20
C VAL A 440 8.49 -32.33 -8.13
N GLY A 441 9.09 -32.42 -6.94
CA GLY A 441 8.53 -33.12 -5.78
C GLY A 441 7.42 -32.31 -5.10
N PRO A 442 7.31 -32.45 -3.76
CA PRO A 442 6.25 -31.77 -3.00
C PRO A 442 6.25 -30.27 -3.24
N THR A 443 5.06 -29.74 -3.53
CA THR A 443 4.85 -28.36 -3.94
C THR A 443 3.69 -27.79 -3.14
N LEU A 444 3.95 -26.71 -2.39
CA LEU A 444 2.94 -25.98 -1.64
C LEU A 444 2.23 -24.99 -2.56
N GLN A 445 0.90 -25.02 -2.55
CA GLN A 445 0.03 -24.08 -3.27
C GLN A 445 -0.41 -22.92 -2.36
N GLN A 446 -0.90 -21.83 -2.96
CA GLN A 446 -1.44 -20.66 -2.22
C GLN A 446 -2.67 -21.00 -1.38
N SER A 447 -3.38 -22.07 -1.69
CA SER A 447 -4.47 -22.62 -0.87
C SER A 447 -4.00 -23.27 0.44
N GLY A 448 -2.69 -23.51 0.59
CA GLY A 448 -2.08 -24.27 1.70
C GLY A 448 -2.03 -25.78 1.42
N GLU A 449 -2.51 -26.25 0.27
CA GLU A 449 -2.41 -27.66 -0.13
C GLU A 449 -1.00 -28.00 -0.59
N THR A 450 -0.55 -29.22 -0.27
CA THR A 450 0.72 -29.77 -0.78
C THR A 450 0.45 -30.88 -1.77
N VAL A 451 0.94 -30.71 -3.00
CA VAL A 451 0.87 -31.69 -4.07
C VAL A 451 2.20 -32.43 -4.19
N GLU A 452 2.19 -33.76 -4.01
CA GLU A 452 3.42 -34.60 -3.91
C GLU A 452 4.22 -34.64 -5.22
N ASN A 453 3.56 -34.62 -6.38
CA ASN A 453 4.19 -34.63 -7.70
C ASN A 453 3.57 -33.54 -8.55
N TYR A 454 4.30 -32.49 -8.79
CA TYR A 454 3.82 -31.32 -9.52
C TYR A 454 4.57 -31.12 -10.83
N VAL A 455 3.91 -30.62 -11.85
CA VAL A 455 4.52 -30.29 -13.14
C VAL A 455 4.47 -28.77 -13.31
N ILE A 456 5.62 -28.12 -13.17
CA ILE A 456 5.74 -26.67 -13.47
C ILE A 456 5.60 -26.47 -14.98
N PRO A 457 4.61 -25.69 -15.45
CA PRO A 457 4.43 -25.41 -16.87
C PRO A 457 5.64 -24.69 -17.48
N ALA A 458 5.87 -24.88 -18.78
CA ALA A 458 6.84 -24.09 -19.52
C ALA A 458 6.45 -22.60 -19.52
N GLY A 459 7.44 -21.71 -19.42
CA GLY A 459 7.21 -20.26 -19.39
C GLY A 459 6.92 -19.68 -18.01
N SER A 460 6.98 -20.48 -16.94
CA SER A 460 6.88 -19.99 -15.56
C SER A 460 8.02 -19.04 -15.21
N MET A 461 7.76 -18.05 -14.34
CA MET A 461 8.82 -17.26 -13.71
C MET A 461 9.29 -17.98 -12.45
N ILE A 462 10.57 -18.28 -12.37
CA ILE A 462 11.19 -19.09 -11.31
C ILE A 462 12.17 -18.24 -10.53
N VAL A 463 12.00 -18.17 -9.23
CA VAL A 463 12.85 -17.42 -8.28
C VAL A 463 13.45 -18.41 -7.27
N PRO A 464 14.64 -19.01 -7.58
CA PRO A 464 15.34 -19.84 -6.59
C PRO A 464 15.83 -18.98 -5.43
N ASN A 465 15.61 -19.40 -4.19
CA ASN A 465 15.97 -18.57 -3.03
C ASN A 465 17.45 -18.75 -2.57
N LEU A 466 18.27 -19.49 -3.30
CA LEU A 466 19.72 -19.55 -3.09
C LEU A 466 20.42 -18.34 -3.73
N GLN A 467 20.12 -17.14 -3.20
CA GLN A 467 20.59 -15.84 -3.70
C GLN A 467 21.05 -14.96 -2.53
N PRO A 468 21.83 -13.91 -2.76
CA PRO A 468 22.26 -12.98 -1.70
C PRO A 468 21.11 -12.36 -0.91
N GLU A 469 19.98 -12.07 -1.57
CA GLU A 469 18.79 -11.43 -0.99
C GLU A 469 17.78 -12.46 -0.43
N ALA A 470 18.22 -13.66 -0.09
CA ALA A 470 17.34 -14.75 0.32
C ALA A 470 16.34 -14.41 1.44
N PRO A 471 16.71 -13.68 2.52
CA PRO A 471 15.74 -13.28 3.56
C PRO A 471 14.63 -12.39 3.03
N LEU A 472 14.95 -11.43 2.16
CA LEU A 472 13.95 -10.56 1.54
C LEU A 472 13.03 -11.35 0.60
N ILE A 473 13.60 -12.24 -0.23
CA ILE A 473 12.83 -13.09 -1.15
C ILE A 473 11.83 -13.93 -0.35
N ALA A 474 12.28 -14.57 0.74
CA ALA A 474 11.41 -15.32 1.64
C ALA A 474 10.30 -14.40 2.19
N ALA A 475 10.66 -13.29 2.82
CA ALA A 475 9.69 -12.40 3.46
C ALA A 475 8.57 -11.92 2.53
N ILE A 476 8.86 -11.67 1.24
CA ILE A 476 7.86 -11.11 0.29
C ILE A 476 7.19 -12.14 -0.62
N LEU A 477 7.72 -13.38 -0.71
CA LEU A 477 7.18 -14.44 -1.57
C LEU A 477 6.69 -15.68 -0.82
N GLU A 478 7.01 -15.88 0.46
CA GLU A 478 6.38 -16.91 1.28
C GLU A 478 4.88 -16.67 1.39
N PHE A 479 4.11 -17.76 1.33
CA PHE A 479 2.65 -17.63 1.43
C PHE A 479 2.19 -17.22 2.82
N ASP A 480 2.94 -17.56 3.85
CA ASP A 480 2.66 -17.23 5.24
C ASP A 480 3.92 -16.74 5.97
N ALA A 481 3.80 -15.67 6.74
CA ALA A 481 4.79 -15.30 7.74
C ALA A 481 4.50 -16.05 9.04
N GLU A 482 5.53 -16.62 9.65
CA GLU A 482 5.39 -17.32 10.94
C GLU A 482 5.11 -16.29 12.06
N ILE A 483 4.05 -16.55 12.85
CA ILE A 483 3.77 -15.84 14.09
C ILE A 483 3.89 -16.87 15.23
N ILE A 484 4.84 -16.67 16.12
CA ILE A 484 5.16 -17.64 17.19
C ILE A 484 4.01 -17.78 18.20
N GLU A 485 3.89 -18.96 18.80
CA GLU A 485 2.81 -19.29 19.74
C GLU A 485 2.65 -18.29 20.92
N PRO A 486 3.72 -17.79 21.58
CA PRO A 486 3.57 -16.80 22.65
C PRO A 486 2.85 -15.53 22.19
N VAL A 487 3.14 -15.05 20.98
CA VAL A 487 2.50 -13.87 20.39
C VAL A 487 1.03 -14.15 20.09
N LEU A 488 0.69 -15.31 19.50
CA LEU A 488 -0.70 -15.71 19.26
C LEU A 488 -1.51 -15.79 20.54
N LYS A 489 -0.92 -16.27 21.62
CA LYS A 489 -1.57 -16.30 22.95
C LYS A 489 -1.84 -14.90 23.48
N GLU A 490 -0.86 -14.01 23.36
CA GLU A 490 -1.00 -12.63 23.83
C GLU A 490 -2.01 -11.86 22.96
N GLU A 491 -1.95 -12.01 21.64
CA GLU A 491 -2.92 -11.43 20.70
C GLU A 491 -4.35 -11.83 21.08
N ARG A 492 -4.58 -13.11 21.27
CA ARG A 492 -5.90 -13.61 21.69
C ARG A 492 -6.32 -13.08 23.07
N ARG A 493 -5.38 -13.00 24.00
CA ARG A 493 -5.64 -12.46 25.35
C ARG A 493 -6.02 -10.98 25.29
N GLN A 494 -5.32 -10.18 24.53
CA GLN A 494 -5.60 -8.73 24.37
C GLN A 494 -6.92 -8.50 23.63
N THR A 495 -7.18 -9.26 22.60
CA THR A 495 -8.47 -9.23 21.88
C THR A 495 -9.63 -9.52 22.84
N LEU A 496 -9.54 -10.56 23.65
CA LEU A 496 -10.60 -10.92 24.61
C LEU A 496 -10.74 -9.94 25.76
N LYS A 497 -9.63 -9.36 26.23
CA LYS A 497 -9.62 -8.47 27.40
C LYS A 497 -9.96 -7.02 27.02
N ASN A 498 -9.39 -6.52 25.94
CA ASN A 498 -9.40 -5.11 25.60
C ASN A 498 -10.16 -4.81 24.29
N GLY A 499 -10.53 -5.85 23.52
CA GLY A 499 -11.18 -5.69 22.20
C GLY A 499 -10.25 -5.15 21.12
N SER A 500 -8.91 -5.18 21.36
CA SER A 500 -7.89 -4.64 20.45
C SER A 500 -6.86 -5.70 20.09
N SER A 501 -6.40 -5.67 18.87
CA SER A 501 -5.27 -6.45 18.36
C SER A 501 -3.96 -5.82 18.81
N ILE A 502 -2.94 -6.64 19.04
CA ILE A 502 -1.55 -6.20 19.20
C ILE A 502 -0.80 -6.17 17.86
N MET A 503 -1.37 -6.74 16.80
CA MET A 503 -0.78 -6.65 15.46
C MET A 503 -0.88 -5.22 14.96
N TYR A 504 0.26 -4.63 14.64
CA TYR A 504 0.35 -3.22 14.27
C TYR A 504 -0.11 -2.97 12.82
N ASP A 505 0.16 -3.91 11.90
CA ASP A 505 -0.20 -3.78 10.49
C ASP A 505 -0.77 -5.10 9.93
N THR A 506 -0.78 -5.26 8.60
CA THR A 506 -1.22 -6.48 7.93
C THR A 506 -0.35 -7.67 8.34
N THR A 507 -0.98 -8.82 8.57
CA THR A 507 -0.29 -10.07 8.86
C THR A 507 -0.06 -10.94 7.62
N ALA A 508 -0.56 -10.50 6.46
CA ALA A 508 -0.34 -11.12 5.16
C ALA A 508 0.14 -10.06 4.16
N PHE A 509 1.23 -10.34 3.46
CA PHE A 509 1.89 -9.39 2.56
C PHE A 509 2.59 -10.05 1.37
N ASN A 510 2.30 -11.32 1.07
CA ASN A 510 2.84 -12.03 -0.08
C ASN A 510 2.51 -11.31 -1.39
N LEU A 511 3.56 -11.01 -2.20
CA LEU A 511 3.39 -10.24 -3.43
C LEU A 511 2.59 -10.99 -4.50
N THR A 512 2.72 -12.31 -4.62
CA THR A 512 1.98 -13.05 -5.67
C THR A 512 0.48 -13.05 -5.38
N MET A 513 0.08 -13.19 -4.12
CA MET A 513 -1.31 -13.06 -3.69
C MET A 513 -1.83 -11.64 -3.85
N MET A 514 -1.04 -10.63 -3.46
CA MET A 514 -1.39 -9.21 -3.62
C MET A 514 -1.64 -8.86 -5.09
N TYR A 515 -0.81 -9.41 -5.98
CA TYR A 515 -0.93 -9.22 -7.43
C TYR A 515 -2.01 -10.12 -8.05
N GLY A 516 -2.58 -11.09 -7.32
CA GLY A 516 -3.52 -12.07 -7.88
C GLY A 516 -2.88 -12.89 -9.00
N LEU A 517 -1.62 -13.28 -8.81
CA LEU A 517 -0.86 -14.17 -9.67
C LEU A 517 -0.78 -15.54 -9.02
N GLU A 518 -1.08 -16.58 -9.79
CA GLU A 518 -0.98 -17.95 -9.31
C GLU A 518 0.48 -18.34 -9.12
N ALA A 519 0.80 -18.88 -7.96
CA ALA A 519 2.17 -19.26 -7.60
C ALA A 519 2.21 -20.52 -6.75
N VAL A 520 3.36 -21.18 -6.77
CA VAL A 520 3.66 -22.34 -5.94
C VAL A 520 5.06 -22.24 -5.33
N THR A 521 5.27 -22.88 -4.17
CA THR A 521 6.59 -23.01 -3.53
C THR A 521 7.06 -24.44 -3.61
N VAL A 522 8.30 -24.63 -4.11
CA VAL A 522 8.92 -25.96 -4.29
C VAL A 522 10.08 -26.11 -3.30
N SER A 523 10.11 -27.24 -2.57
CA SER A 523 11.17 -27.57 -1.62
C SER A 523 12.43 -28.14 -2.30
N GLN A 524 12.85 -27.52 -3.42
CA GLN A 524 14.02 -27.89 -4.22
C GLN A 524 14.70 -26.67 -4.81
N ASN A 525 16.00 -26.72 -5.04
CA ASN A 525 16.74 -25.73 -5.80
C ASN A 525 16.59 -25.99 -7.31
N LEU A 526 15.94 -25.08 -8.02
CA LEU A 526 15.66 -25.19 -9.47
C LEU A 526 16.55 -24.28 -10.32
N GLN A 527 17.86 -24.21 -10.07
CA GLN A 527 18.77 -23.34 -10.86
C GLN A 527 19.25 -23.96 -12.19
N ARG A 528 19.22 -25.28 -12.36
CA ARG A 528 19.81 -25.94 -13.52
C ARG A 528 18.88 -25.91 -14.73
N GLY A 529 19.43 -25.54 -15.91
CA GLY A 529 18.72 -25.59 -17.18
C GLY A 529 17.75 -24.43 -17.41
N LEU A 530 17.73 -23.43 -16.53
CA LEU A 530 16.92 -22.24 -16.65
C LEU A 530 17.63 -21.14 -17.46
N THR A 531 16.85 -20.26 -18.06
CA THR A 531 17.34 -19.03 -18.69
C THR A 531 16.89 -17.82 -17.88
N LYS A 532 17.63 -16.69 -17.94
CA LYS A 532 17.18 -15.44 -17.28
C LYS A 532 15.83 -15.03 -17.84
N TRP A 533 14.90 -14.71 -16.92
CA TRP A 533 13.59 -14.20 -17.29
C TRP A 533 13.70 -12.83 -17.97
N LYS A 534 12.81 -12.58 -18.92
CA LYS A 534 12.72 -11.29 -19.62
C LYS A 534 11.25 -10.91 -19.77
N PRO A 535 10.89 -9.61 -19.61
CA PRO A 535 9.53 -9.16 -19.78
C PRO A 535 9.01 -9.46 -21.19
N ALA A 536 7.77 -9.93 -21.25
CA ALA A 536 7.04 -10.04 -22.51
C ALA A 536 6.74 -8.62 -23.02
N LYS A 537 7.05 -8.38 -24.30
CA LYS A 537 6.73 -7.12 -24.96
C LYS A 537 5.51 -7.26 -25.84
N GLY A 538 4.62 -6.28 -25.80
CA GLY A 538 3.48 -6.20 -26.69
C GLY A 538 3.92 -6.07 -28.15
N SER A 539 3.25 -6.79 -29.07
CA SER A 539 3.41 -6.56 -30.52
C SER A 539 2.43 -5.46 -30.93
N ASN A 540 2.95 -4.31 -31.33
CA ASN A 540 2.16 -3.13 -31.64
C ASN A 540 2.01 -2.89 -33.15
N THR A 541 2.38 -3.86 -34.01
CA THR A 541 2.19 -3.73 -35.45
C THR A 541 0.80 -4.19 -35.82
N ILE A 542 -0.04 -3.25 -36.23
CA ILE A 542 -1.43 -3.52 -36.61
C ILE A 542 -1.64 -3.43 -38.14
N ASN A 543 -2.54 -4.24 -38.68
CA ASN A 543 -3.06 -4.08 -40.04
C ASN A 543 -4.05 -2.89 -40.06
N GLN A 544 -3.68 -1.79 -40.75
CA GLN A 544 -4.53 -0.60 -40.83
C GLN A 544 -5.86 -0.81 -41.51
N ASN A 545 -5.97 -1.86 -42.32
CA ASN A 545 -7.17 -2.21 -43.12
C ASN A 545 -7.99 -3.34 -42.47
N ALA A 546 -7.67 -3.77 -41.26
CA ALA A 546 -8.45 -4.76 -40.54
C ALA A 546 -9.88 -4.29 -40.28
N LEU A 547 -10.82 -5.20 -40.17
CA LEU A 547 -12.20 -4.89 -39.81
C LEU A 547 -12.29 -4.34 -38.37
N MET A 548 -11.47 -4.90 -37.50
CA MET A 548 -11.42 -4.53 -36.11
C MET A 548 -10.04 -4.80 -35.51
N TRP A 549 -9.78 -4.14 -34.40
CA TRP A 549 -8.60 -4.32 -33.54
C TRP A 549 -9.05 -4.80 -32.17
N VAL A 550 -8.44 -5.88 -31.69
CA VAL A 550 -8.82 -6.52 -30.42
C VAL A 550 -7.64 -6.60 -29.49
N VAL A 551 -7.86 -6.21 -28.24
CA VAL A 551 -6.94 -6.39 -27.11
C VAL A 551 -7.51 -7.45 -26.18
N ASN A 552 -6.69 -8.46 -25.82
CA ASN A 552 -7.15 -9.56 -24.97
C ASN A 552 -7.51 -9.04 -23.56
N GLY A 553 -8.68 -9.49 -23.08
CA GLY A 553 -9.25 -9.06 -21.79
C GLY A 553 -8.54 -9.57 -20.55
N ALA A 554 -7.63 -10.53 -20.68
CA ALA A 554 -6.88 -11.08 -19.55
C ALA A 554 -5.89 -10.08 -18.95
N ASP A 555 -5.31 -9.19 -19.78
CA ASP A 555 -4.35 -8.19 -19.33
C ASP A 555 -5.05 -6.96 -18.72
N ASP A 556 -4.63 -6.51 -17.54
CA ASP A 556 -5.22 -5.35 -16.86
C ASP A 556 -5.15 -4.07 -17.68
N ARG A 557 -4.12 -3.91 -18.52
CA ARG A 557 -3.94 -2.77 -19.41
C ARG A 557 -5.03 -2.66 -20.48
N SER A 558 -5.80 -3.74 -20.72
CA SER A 558 -6.97 -3.72 -21.61
C SER A 558 -8.04 -2.74 -21.12
N VAL A 559 -8.20 -2.58 -19.82
CA VAL A 559 -9.15 -1.64 -19.23
C VAL A 559 -8.70 -0.19 -19.48
N ALA A 560 -7.41 0.08 -19.27
CA ALA A 560 -6.81 1.39 -19.58
C ALA A 560 -6.89 1.70 -21.09
N PHE A 561 -6.67 0.71 -21.94
CA PHE A 561 -6.80 0.83 -23.39
C PHE A 561 -8.21 1.27 -23.79
N ALA A 562 -9.25 0.62 -23.25
CA ALA A 562 -10.64 1.02 -23.48
C ALA A 562 -10.92 2.44 -22.98
N ALA A 563 -10.51 2.74 -21.76
CA ALA A 563 -10.75 4.03 -21.11
C ALA A 563 -10.11 5.19 -21.87
N ARG A 564 -8.82 5.07 -22.24
CA ARG A 564 -8.09 6.13 -23.00
C ARG A 564 -8.65 6.34 -24.39
N LEU A 565 -9.05 5.27 -25.10
CA LEU A 565 -9.70 5.40 -26.40
C LEU A 565 -11.04 6.13 -26.31
N MET A 566 -11.86 5.80 -25.31
CA MET A 566 -13.13 6.49 -25.07
C MET A 566 -12.92 7.97 -24.69
N GLU A 567 -11.86 8.30 -23.95
CA GLU A 567 -11.48 9.70 -23.68
C GLU A 567 -11.12 10.46 -24.95
N LEU A 568 -10.53 9.79 -25.94
CA LEU A 568 -10.21 10.33 -27.24
C LEU A 568 -11.43 10.40 -28.19
N GLY A 569 -12.59 9.92 -27.76
CA GLY A 569 -13.84 9.93 -28.54
C GLY A 569 -13.99 8.75 -29.49
N VAL A 570 -13.28 7.66 -29.25
CA VAL A 570 -13.43 6.39 -30.00
C VAL A 570 -14.55 5.56 -29.36
N GLU A 571 -15.48 5.08 -30.18
CA GLU A 571 -16.47 4.09 -29.76
C GLU A 571 -15.81 2.74 -29.61
N VAL A 572 -15.97 2.13 -28.43
CA VAL A 572 -15.29 0.89 -28.02
C VAL A 572 -16.32 -0.14 -27.60
N ARG A 573 -16.12 -1.38 -28.00
CA ARG A 573 -16.92 -2.53 -27.53
C ARG A 573 -16.11 -3.45 -26.64
N ILE A 574 -16.83 -4.29 -25.89
CA ILE A 574 -16.25 -5.34 -25.05
C ILE A 574 -16.94 -6.67 -25.38
N ILE A 575 -16.16 -7.75 -25.39
CA ILE A 575 -16.67 -9.12 -25.58
C ILE A 575 -17.02 -9.69 -24.22
N ASP A 576 -18.29 -10.06 -23.98
CA ASP A 576 -18.71 -10.60 -22.68
C ASP A 576 -18.75 -12.13 -22.63
N LYS A 577 -18.44 -12.80 -23.74
CA LYS A 577 -18.30 -14.25 -23.84
C LYS A 577 -17.01 -14.57 -24.61
N GLU A 578 -16.35 -15.68 -24.30
CA GLU A 578 -15.19 -16.14 -25.06
C GLU A 578 -15.50 -16.18 -26.55
N SER A 579 -14.54 -15.80 -27.40
CA SER A 579 -14.71 -15.66 -28.83
C SER A 579 -13.50 -16.18 -29.61
N TYR A 580 -13.73 -16.74 -30.80
CA TYR A 580 -12.68 -17.19 -31.72
C TYR A 580 -12.84 -16.50 -33.05
N LEU A 581 -11.96 -15.54 -33.34
CA LEU A 581 -12.04 -14.70 -34.56
C LEU A 581 -10.71 -14.75 -35.30
N SER A 582 -10.73 -14.91 -36.60
CA SER A 582 -9.51 -14.96 -37.45
C SER A 582 -8.42 -15.89 -36.90
N ASN A 583 -8.77 -17.09 -36.45
CA ASN A 583 -7.89 -18.10 -35.86
C ASN A 583 -7.21 -17.68 -34.55
N GLN A 584 -7.81 -16.77 -33.78
CA GLN A 584 -7.31 -16.31 -32.46
C GLN A 584 -8.42 -16.42 -31.43
N ASN A 585 -8.05 -16.87 -30.22
CA ASN A 585 -8.93 -16.89 -29.05
C ASN A 585 -8.89 -15.55 -28.34
N PHE A 586 -10.05 -15.06 -27.91
CA PHE A 586 -10.21 -13.86 -27.12
C PHE A 586 -11.04 -14.18 -25.87
N THR A 587 -10.50 -13.87 -24.71
CA THR A 587 -11.18 -14.10 -23.44
C THR A 587 -12.32 -13.11 -23.24
N ARG A 588 -13.21 -13.41 -22.30
CA ARG A 588 -14.19 -12.44 -21.78
C ARG A 588 -13.46 -11.18 -21.31
N GLY A 589 -14.05 -10.02 -21.56
CA GLY A 589 -13.44 -8.72 -21.24
C GLY A 589 -12.48 -8.21 -22.33
N SER A 590 -12.33 -8.92 -23.45
CA SER A 590 -11.53 -8.42 -24.58
C SER A 590 -12.15 -7.17 -25.17
N VAL A 591 -11.30 -6.17 -25.41
CA VAL A 591 -11.68 -4.83 -25.87
C VAL A 591 -11.58 -4.76 -27.38
N VAL A 592 -12.62 -4.29 -28.04
CA VAL A 592 -12.73 -4.27 -29.49
C VAL A 592 -12.98 -2.86 -30.01
N VAL A 593 -12.20 -2.45 -30.99
CA VAL A 593 -12.44 -1.23 -31.79
C VAL A 593 -12.81 -1.61 -33.21
N ILE A 594 -13.98 -1.17 -33.63
CA ILE A 594 -14.55 -1.51 -34.96
C ILE A 594 -14.55 -0.25 -35.82
N GLY A 595 -14.03 -0.36 -37.04
CA GLY A 595 -14.00 0.76 -37.97
C GLY A 595 -15.40 1.31 -38.32
N MET A 596 -16.39 0.44 -38.44
CA MET A 596 -17.79 0.82 -38.75
C MET A 596 -18.50 1.56 -37.60
N ASP A 597 -18.08 1.36 -36.34
CA ASP A 597 -18.60 2.12 -35.19
C ASP A 597 -18.01 3.55 -35.13
N ASN A 598 -16.89 3.77 -35.85
CA ASN A 598 -16.13 5.01 -35.83
C ASN A 598 -16.00 5.70 -37.21
N PRO A 599 -17.09 5.82 -38.02
CA PRO A 599 -16.99 6.23 -39.41
C PRO A 599 -16.47 7.65 -39.63
N SER A 600 -16.62 8.51 -38.64
CA SER A 600 -16.19 9.92 -38.68
C SER A 600 -14.83 10.17 -38.02
N TYR A 601 -14.23 9.16 -37.39
CA TYR A 601 -12.99 9.32 -36.67
C TYR A 601 -11.79 9.24 -37.62
N LYS A 602 -11.04 10.35 -37.72
CA LYS A 602 -9.88 10.40 -38.61
C LYS A 602 -8.65 9.81 -37.96
N GLY A 603 -7.97 8.86 -38.63
CA GLY A 603 -6.75 8.23 -38.15
C GLY A 603 -6.98 7.20 -37.04
N LEU A 604 -8.13 6.54 -37.04
CA LEU A 604 -8.50 5.56 -36.03
C LEU A 604 -7.42 4.50 -35.77
N SER A 605 -6.88 3.87 -36.82
CA SER A 605 -5.82 2.86 -36.67
C SER A 605 -4.56 3.41 -36.02
N ALA A 606 -4.16 4.67 -36.34
CA ALA A 606 -3.01 5.31 -35.73
C ALA A 606 -3.26 5.62 -34.24
N THR A 607 -4.47 6.04 -33.88
CA THR A 607 -4.86 6.26 -32.49
C THR A 607 -4.84 4.95 -31.69
N VAL A 608 -5.42 3.89 -32.23
CA VAL A 608 -5.40 2.55 -31.62
C VAL A 608 -3.97 2.07 -31.38
N GLN A 609 -3.10 2.20 -32.38
CA GLN A 609 -1.70 1.83 -32.28
C GLN A 609 -0.95 2.71 -31.28
N GLY A 610 -1.21 4.01 -31.24
CA GLY A 610 -0.60 4.96 -30.32
C GLY A 610 -0.90 4.57 -28.87
N VAL A 611 -2.16 4.41 -28.50
CA VAL A 611 -2.58 4.01 -27.15
C VAL A 611 -2.02 2.65 -26.75
N ALA A 612 -2.02 1.68 -27.69
CA ALA A 612 -1.45 0.36 -27.42
C ALA A 612 0.05 0.43 -27.18
N SER A 613 0.78 1.30 -27.90
CA SER A 613 2.22 1.50 -27.70
C SER A 613 2.54 2.18 -26.37
N GLU A 614 1.76 3.15 -25.98
CA GLU A 614 1.90 3.82 -24.66
C GLU A 614 1.70 2.85 -23.50
N LEU A 615 0.80 1.88 -23.66
CA LEU A 615 0.49 0.86 -22.67
C LEU A 615 1.37 -0.40 -22.77
N ASP A 616 2.21 -0.51 -23.79
CA ASP A 616 2.97 -1.73 -24.12
C ASP A 616 2.08 -2.99 -24.19
N ILE A 617 0.87 -2.87 -24.78
CA ILE A 617 -0.10 -3.96 -24.89
C ILE A 617 -0.24 -4.47 -26.32
N ALA A 618 -0.35 -5.77 -26.50
CA ALA A 618 -0.52 -6.39 -27.81
C ALA A 618 -1.92 -6.15 -28.38
N VAL A 619 -1.97 -5.79 -29.67
CA VAL A 619 -3.23 -5.62 -30.43
C VAL A 619 -3.29 -6.64 -31.55
N SER A 620 -4.37 -7.39 -31.62
CA SER A 620 -4.67 -8.31 -32.72
C SER A 620 -5.51 -7.62 -33.80
N SER A 621 -5.08 -7.74 -35.06
CA SER A 621 -5.86 -7.31 -36.23
C SER A 621 -6.76 -8.46 -36.70
N VAL A 622 -8.06 -8.21 -36.80
CA VAL A 622 -9.08 -9.21 -37.13
C VAL A 622 -9.80 -8.82 -38.42
N ASP A 623 -9.76 -9.71 -39.42
CA ASP A 623 -10.27 -9.46 -40.75
C ASP A 623 -11.61 -10.16 -41.05
N SER A 624 -12.12 -10.93 -40.08
CA SER A 624 -13.43 -11.60 -40.16
C SER A 624 -14.18 -11.49 -38.84
N GLY A 625 -15.43 -11.12 -38.92
CA GLY A 625 -16.33 -11.07 -37.75
C GLY A 625 -17.07 -12.37 -37.49
N PHE A 626 -16.75 -13.43 -38.24
CA PHE A 626 -17.37 -14.74 -38.09
C PHE A 626 -16.71 -15.53 -36.97
N GLY A 627 -17.48 -15.89 -35.94
CA GLY A 627 -17.08 -16.79 -34.88
C GLY A 627 -17.03 -18.24 -35.32
N ALA A 628 -16.20 -19.06 -34.70
CA ALA A 628 -16.14 -20.49 -34.96
C ALA A 628 -17.20 -21.23 -34.13
N GLU A 629 -17.85 -22.21 -34.72
CA GLU A 629 -18.80 -23.11 -34.05
C GLU A 629 -19.96 -22.37 -33.36
N GLU A 630 -20.09 -22.52 -32.04
CA GLU A 630 -21.11 -21.87 -31.22
C GLU A 630 -20.65 -20.55 -30.57
N LEU A 631 -19.43 -20.10 -30.90
CA LEU A 631 -18.88 -18.85 -30.36
C LEU A 631 -19.44 -17.63 -31.10
N PRO A 632 -19.56 -16.47 -30.40
CA PRO A 632 -20.32 -15.36 -30.96
C PRO A 632 -19.65 -14.66 -32.13
N ASP A 633 -20.46 -14.29 -33.13
CA ASP A 633 -20.10 -13.35 -34.19
C ASP A 633 -20.09 -11.90 -33.69
N TRP A 634 -19.29 -11.06 -34.35
CA TRP A 634 -19.09 -9.64 -33.94
C TRP A 634 -20.36 -8.76 -33.96
N GLY A 635 -21.35 -9.13 -34.75
CA GLY A 635 -22.65 -8.44 -34.81
C GLY A 635 -23.66 -8.95 -33.78
N GLY A 636 -23.29 -9.93 -32.97
CA GLY A 636 -24.13 -10.50 -31.92
C GLY A 636 -24.19 -9.68 -30.64
N ARG A 637 -25.10 -10.06 -29.74
CA ARG A 637 -25.35 -9.40 -28.48
C ARG A 637 -24.15 -9.41 -27.50
N HIS A 638 -23.16 -10.26 -27.75
CA HIS A 638 -21.96 -10.44 -26.91
C HIS A 638 -20.86 -9.42 -27.20
N PHE A 639 -21.02 -8.59 -28.23
CA PHE A 639 -20.13 -7.44 -28.53
C PHE A 639 -20.79 -6.15 -28.07
N ARG A 640 -20.68 -5.85 -26.77
CA ARG A 640 -21.42 -4.77 -26.12
C ARG A 640 -20.70 -3.44 -26.26
N LEU A 641 -21.41 -2.39 -26.64
CA LEU A 641 -20.90 -1.04 -26.71
C LEU A 641 -20.69 -0.49 -25.29
N LEU A 642 -19.51 0.08 -25.04
CA LEU A 642 -19.20 0.76 -23.79
C LEU A 642 -19.69 2.20 -23.81
N GLU A 643 -19.82 2.78 -22.63
CA GLU A 643 -20.09 4.20 -22.44
C GLU A 643 -18.90 4.85 -21.77
N ARG A 644 -18.46 6.01 -22.28
CA ARG A 644 -17.34 6.74 -21.71
C ARG A 644 -17.62 7.09 -20.24
N PRO A 645 -16.76 6.72 -19.31
CA PRO A 645 -16.94 7.03 -17.89
C PRO A 645 -16.75 8.53 -17.65
N GLN A 646 -17.67 9.13 -16.88
CA GLN A 646 -17.64 10.50 -16.38
C GLN A 646 -17.62 10.43 -14.86
N ILE A 647 -16.42 10.54 -14.28
CA ILE A 647 -16.13 10.08 -12.93
C ILE A 647 -16.05 11.22 -11.94
N ALA A 648 -16.65 11.02 -10.76
CA ALA A 648 -16.37 11.80 -9.57
C ALA A 648 -15.91 10.90 -8.42
N ILE A 649 -14.94 11.38 -7.63
CA ILE A 649 -14.52 10.82 -6.35
C ILE A 649 -15.02 11.72 -5.24
N LEU A 650 -15.73 11.17 -4.27
CA LEU A 650 -16.07 11.90 -3.04
C LEU A 650 -14.85 11.93 -2.13
N SER A 651 -14.49 13.12 -1.66
CA SER A 651 -13.25 13.33 -0.91
C SER A 651 -13.44 14.36 0.20
N HIS A 652 -12.37 14.68 0.90
CA HIS A 652 -12.29 15.67 1.96
C HIS A 652 -12.73 15.11 3.33
N GLU A 653 -12.96 15.97 4.30
CA GLU A 653 -13.27 15.59 5.68
C GLU A 653 -14.38 14.55 5.80
N GLY A 654 -14.14 13.55 6.62
CA GLY A 654 -15.03 12.41 6.79
C GLY A 654 -14.67 11.21 5.92
N PHE A 655 -13.78 11.36 4.95
CA PHE A 655 -13.22 10.27 4.14
C PHE A 655 -11.76 9.98 4.52
N SER A 656 -11.38 8.72 4.47
CA SER A 656 -9.99 8.30 4.59
C SER A 656 -9.17 8.89 3.45
N SER A 657 -8.14 9.67 3.77
CA SER A 657 -7.24 10.20 2.74
C SER A 657 -6.54 9.09 1.97
N TYR A 658 -6.19 7.99 2.63
CA TYR A 658 -5.56 6.82 1.99
C TYR A 658 -6.46 6.23 0.90
N ASP A 659 -7.75 5.95 1.21
CA ASP A 659 -8.70 5.37 0.26
C ASP A 659 -9.04 6.33 -0.88
N VAL A 660 -9.13 7.63 -0.60
CA VAL A 660 -9.25 8.67 -1.64
C VAL A 660 -8.02 8.66 -2.53
N GLY A 661 -6.83 8.61 -1.93
CA GLY A 661 -5.56 8.65 -2.64
C GLY A 661 -5.34 7.47 -3.57
N VAL A 662 -5.56 6.25 -3.13
CA VAL A 662 -5.39 5.06 -3.98
C VAL A 662 -6.44 5.01 -5.10
N SER A 663 -7.65 5.50 -4.86
CA SER A 663 -8.67 5.65 -5.91
C SER A 663 -8.24 6.69 -6.95
N TRP A 664 -7.75 7.83 -6.50
CA TRP A 664 -7.20 8.89 -7.35
C TRP A 664 -6.00 8.38 -8.16
N PHE A 665 -5.02 7.75 -7.50
CA PHE A 665 -3.85 7.15 -8.15
C PHE A 665 -4.24 6.13 -9.22
N SER A 666 -5.23 5.29 -8.96
CA SER A 666 -5.70 4.29 -9.92
C SER A 666 -6.32 4.93 -11.17
N LEU A 667 -7.03 6.05 -11.04
CA LEU A 667 -7.57 6.80 -12.19
C LEU A 667 -6.48 7.47 -13.01
N ASP A 668 -5.48 8.07 -12.36
CA ASP A 668 -4.41 8.80 -13.03
C ASP A 668 -3.34 7.86 -13.61
N HIS A 669 -2.85 6.89 -12.82
CA HIS A 669 -1.70 6.05 -13.20
C HIS A 669 -2.10 4.75 -13.88
N HIS A 670 -3.14 4.05 -13.38
CA HIS A 670 -3.55 2.80 -14.01
C HIS A 670 -4.42 3.05 -15.26
N LEU A 671 -5.32 4.03 -15.23
CA LEU A 671 -6.22 4.32 -16.36
C LEU A 671 -5.74 5.49 -17.23
N GLY A 672 -5.25 6.56 -16.65
CA GLY A 672 -4.87 7.79 -17.36
C GLY A 672 -6.08 8.57 -17.89
N ILE A 673 -7.14 8.71 -17.12
CA ILE A 673 -8.40 9.37 -17.52
C ILE A 673 -8.83 10.47 -16.56
N ARG A 674 -9.62 11.39 -17.09
CA ARG A 674 -10.13 12.55 -16.35
C ARG A 674 -11.17 12.16 -15.29
N HIS A 675 -11.12 12.84 -14.16
CA HIS A 675 -12.09 12.72 -13.08
C HIS A 675 -12.22 14.04 -12.32
N SER A 676 -13.20 14.13 -11.43
CA SER A 676 -13.40 15.24 -10.50
C SER A 676 -13.36 14.77 -9.07
N GLN A 677 -12.64 15.47 -8.20
CA GLN A 677 -12.77 15.28 -6.75
C GLN A 677 -13.83 16.22 -6.22
N LEU A 678 -14.82 15.71 -5.54
CA LEU A 678 -15.92 16.50 -4.96
C LEU A 678 -15.78 16.51 -3.43
N ASN A 679 -15.84 17.71 -2.86
CA ASN A 679 -15.90 17.86 -1.42
C ASN A 679 -17.23 17.27 -0.90
N ALA A 680 -17.13 16.20 -0.13
CA ALA A 680 -18.27 15.45 0.36
C ALA A 680 -19.18 16.23 1.30
N SER A 681 -18.68 17.29 1.95
CA SER A 681 -19.50 18.15 2.83
C SER A 681 -20.36 19.15 2.05
N SER A 682 -20.06 19.40 0.77
CA SER A 682 -20.67 20.49 -0.01
C SER A 682 -21.08 20.12 -1.44
N PHE A 683 -21.23 18.84 -1.77
CA PHE A 683 -21.73 18.46 -3.09
C PHE A 683 -23.26 18.60 -3.15
N TYR A 684 -23.73 19.68 -3.72
CA TYR A 684 -25.16 19.99 -3.89
C TYR A 684 -25.53 20.28 -5.35
N GLY A 685 -24.57 20.13 -6.25
CA GLY A 685 -24.77 20.43 -7.65
C GLY A 685 -25.53 19.34 -8.41
N ASP A 686 -25.72 19.55 -9.70
CA ASP A 686 -26.29 18.56 -10.60
C ASP A 686 -25.31 17.41 -10.83
N LEU A 687 -25.60 16.26 -10.24
CA LEU A 687 -24.79 15.04 -10.33
C LEU A 687 -24.90 14.36 -11.72
N ARG A 688 -25.86 14.76 -12.59
CA ARG A 688 -26.08 14.14 -13.91
C ARG A 688 -24.91 14.34 -14.88
N ARG A 689 -24.00 15.27 -14.58
CA ARG A 689 -22.72 15.42 -15.32
C ARG A 689 -21.75 14.25 -15.11
N TYR A 690 -22.01 13.39 -14.12
CA TYR A 690 -21.25 12.16 -13.82
C TYR A 690 -22.17 10.96 -14.07
N ASN A 691 -21.61 9.91 -14.66
CA ASN A 691 -22.27 8.60 -14.76
C ASN A 691 -21.69 7.57 -13.80
N THR A 692 -20.53 7.89 -13.17
CA THR A 692 -19.88 7.04 -12.16
C THR A 692 -19.45 7.91 -10.97
N ILE A 693 -19.90 7.57 -9.77
CA ILE A 693 -19.45 8.21 -8.53
C ILE A 693 -18.79 7.15 -7.65
N ILE A 694 -17.54 7.46 -7.22
CA ILE A 694 -16.75 6.62 -6.32
C ILE A 694 -16.86 7.22 -4.92
N MET A 695 -17.18 6.36 -3.96
CA MET A 695 -17.33 6.66 -2.55
C MET A 695 -16.30 5.85 -1.76
N PRO A 696 -15.06 6.38 -1.57
CA PRO A 696 -14.01 5.74 -0.78
C PRO A 696 -14.44 5.51 0.67
N SER A 697 -13.64 4.83 1.48
CA SER A 697 -13.90 4.61 2.90
C SER A 697 -14.15 5.93 3.63
N GLY A 698 -15.28 6.04 4.34
CA GLY A 698 -15.64 7.29 5.01
C GLY A 698 -16.89 7.19 5.87
N ARG A 699 -17.32 8.35 6.35
CA ARG A 699 -18.54 8.49 7.17
C ARG A 699 -19.79 8.54 6.27
N GLY A 700 -20.95 8.27 6.89
CA GLY A 700 -22.24 8.41 6.25
C GLY A 700 -22.61 9.87 5.94
N PHE A 701 -23.53 10.04 4.99
CA PHE A 701 -24.04 11.33 4.55
C PHE A 701 -25.27 11.78 5.35
N SER A 702 -25.58 13.07 5.27
CA SER A 702 -26.87 13.61 5.68
C SER A 702 -28.00 13.02 4.83
N GLY A 703 -29.23 13.02 5.35
CA GLY A 703 -30.39 12.54 4.61
C GLY A 703 -30.59 13.21 3.26
N ALA A 704 -30.30 14.51 3.15
CA ALA A 704 -30.41 15.25 1.89
C ALA A 704 -29.39 14.78 0.84
N GLN A 705 -28.16 14.54 1.25
CA GLN A 705 -27.11 14.01 0.37
C GLN A 705 -27.38 12.56 -0.07
N MET A 706 -27.85 11.74 0.85
CA MET A 706 -28.26 10.35 0.56
C MET A 706 -29.42 10.29 -0.43
N ASN A 707 -30.41 11.18 -0.29
CA ASN A 707 -31.52 11.29 -1.25
C ASN A 707 -31.01 11.72 -2.63
N ALA A 708 -30.12 12.72 -2.70
CA ALA A 708 -29.55 13.18 -3.97
C ALA A 708 -28.77 12.05 -4.68
N LEU A 709 -28.00 11.24 -3.95
CA LEU A 709 -27.32 10.07 -4.50
C LEU A 709 -28.32 9.01 -4.97
N ARG A 710 -29.35 8.72 -4.18
CA ARG A 710 -30.40 7.75 -4.56
C ARG A 710 -31.10 8.18 -5.84
N ASP A 711 -31.58 9.42 -5.92
CA ASP A 711 -32.25 9.96 -7.10
C ASP A 711 -31.35 9.89 -8.34
N TRP A 712 -30.05 10.16 -8.18
CA TRP A 712 -29.07 10.05 -9.25
C TRP A 712 -28.84 8.61 -9.70
N VAL A 713 -28.73 7.64 -8.76
CA VAL A 713 -28.62 6.22 -9.09
C VAL A 713 -29.87 5.75 -9.84
N GLU A 714 -31.07 6.07 -9.33
CA GLU A 714 -32.35 5.68 -9.96
C GLU A 714 -32.49 6.20 -11.38
N GLN A 715 -31.85 7.31 -11.72
CA GLN A 715 -31.82 7.91 -13.07
C GLN A 715 -30.82 7.24 -14.01
N GLY A 716 -29.92 6.36 -13.53
CA GLY A 716 -28.96 5.64 -14.35
C GLY A 716 -27.50 5.73 -13.89
N GLY A 717 -27.22 6.32 -12.72
CA GLY A 717 -25.87 6.42 -12.16
C GLY A 717 -25.28 5.11 -11.66
N THR A 718 -23.98 4.97 -11.78
CA THR A 718 -23.21 3.86 -11.17
C THR A 718 -22.53 4.37 -9.91
N LEU A 719 -22.99 3.93 -8.74
CA LEU A 719 -22.40 4.23 -7.44
C LEU A 719 -21.49 3.09 -7.03
N ILE A 720 -20.20 3.39 -6.79
CA ILE A 720 -19.19 2.43 -6.33
C ILE A 720 -18.77 2.85 -4.92
N ALA A 721 -18.97 1.98 -3.93
CA ALA A 721 -18.53 2.26 -2.57
C ALA A 721 -17.72 1.09 -2.01
N HIS A 722 -16.76 1.41 -1.14
CA HIS A 722 -15.95 0.38 -0.51
C HIS A 722 -15.68 0.66 0.97
N ASN A 723 -15.36 -0.41 1.68
CA ASN A 723 -15.02 -0.44 3.09
C ASN A 723 -16.12 0.23 3.96
N SER A 724 -15.77 1.13 4.88
CA SER A 724 -16.71 1.73 5.84
C SER A 724 -17.87 2.50 5.18
N SER A 725 -17.69 3.03 3.98
CA SER A 725 -18.75 3.71 3.24
C SER A 725 -19.93 2.81 2.87
N THR A 726 -19.69 1.51 2.71
CA THR A 726 -20.76 0.54 2.43
C THR A 726 -21.77 0.45 3.58
N ARG A 727 -21.34 0.73 4.83
CA ARG A 727 -22.24 0.75 5.99
C ARG A 727 -23.37 1.77 5.83
N SER A 728 -23.07 2.96 5.33
CA SER A 728 -24.07 4.01 5.15
C SER A 728 -25.11 3.66 4.08
N LEU A 729 -24.72 2.82 3.10
CA LEU A 729 -25.61 2.37 2.02
C LEU A 729 -26.43 1.15 2.40
N THR A 730 -26.01 0.36 3.38
CA THR A 730 -26.68 -0.88 3.81
C THR A 730 -27.67 -0.70 4.97
N PHE A 731 -27.70 0.48 5.59
CA PHE A 731 -28.68 0.80 6.63
C PHE A 731 -30.12 0.90 6.08
N GLU A 732 -31.12 0.99 6.96
CA GLU A 732 -32.54 1.03 6.62
C GLU A 732 -32.90 2.13 5.60
N ASN A 733 -32.25 3.28 5.69
CA ASN A 733 -32.41 4.41 4.76
C ASN A 733 -31.28 4.50 3.71
N GLY A 734 -30.53 3.41 3.51
CA GLY A 734 -29.47 3.31 2.51
C GLY A 734 -30.00 3.21 1.07
N ILE A 735 -29.14 2.84 0.15
CA ILE A 735 -29.47 2.67 -1.27
C ILE A 735 -29.27 1.20 -1.62
N GLY A 736 -30.36 0.53 -2.01
CA GLY A 736 -30.34 -0.89 -2.37
C GLY A 736 -30.80 -1.82 -1.25
N SER A 737 -30.71 -3.12 -1.52
CA SER A 737 -31.23 -4.20 -0.67
C SER A 737 -30.13 -4.96 0.10
N VAL A 738 -28.85 -4.76 -0.28
CA VAL A 738 -27.71 -5.37 0.43
C VAL A 738 -27.73 -4.96 1.90
N LYS A 739 -27.46 -5.93 2.79
CA LYS A 739 -27.45 -5.72 4.24
C LYS A 739 -26.12 -6.16 4.84
N GLN A 740 -25.85 -5.74 6.07
CA GLN A 740 -24.78 -6.32 6.87
C GLN A 740 -25.25 -7.60 7.55
N LEU A 741 -24.35 -8.53 7.82
CA LEU A 741 -24.65 -9.81 8.44
C LEU A 741 -25.53 -9.65 9.72
N SER A 742 -25.18 -8.71 10.59
CA SER A 742 -25.91 -8.45 11.83
C SER A 742 -27.40 -8.10 11.63
N ASP A 743 -27.75 -7.59 10.47
CA ASP A 743 -29.10 -7.12 10.12
C ASP A 743 -29.94 -8.20 9.41
N THR A 744 -29.41 -9.42 9.27
CA THR A 744 -30.02 -10.50 8.46
C THR A 744 -30.51 -11.71 9.28
N PHE A 745 -30.23 -11.77 10.57
CA PHE A 745 -30.46 -12.98 11.38
C PHE A 745 -31.92 -13.38 11.55
N ASP A 746 -32.86 -12.46 11.41
CA ASP A 746 -34.30 -12.74 11.42
C ASP A 746 -34.80 -13.31 10.08
N LYS A 747 -34.01 -13.22 9.02
CA LYS A 747 -34.30 -13.70 7.68
C LYS A 747 -33.14 -14.55 7.10
N SER A 748 -32.33 -15.17 7.96
CA SER A 748 -31.16 -15.95 7.51
C SER A 748 -31.50 -17.04 6.49
N ALA A 749 -32.70 -17.61 6.58
CA ALA A 749 -33.19 -18.59 5.62
C ALA A 749 -33.29 -18.04 4.18
N ASP A 750 -33.72 -16.77 4.02
CA ASP A 750 -33.83 -16.16 2.69
C ASP A 750 -32.44 -16.02 2.02
N TYR A 751 -31.44 -15.63 2.81
CA TYR A 751 -30.05 -15.50 2.34
C TYR A 751 -29.43 -16.88 2.04
N ASN A 752 -29.75 -17.89 2.83
CA ASN A 752 -29.26 -19.26 2.59
C ASN A 752 -29.88 -19.87 1.32
N ILE A 753 -31.16 -19.61 1.03
CA ILE A 753 -31.79 -20.04 -0.22
C ILE A 753 -31.05 -19.47 -1.46
N GLU A 754 -30.65 -18.20 -1.44
CA GLU A 754 -29.88 -17.62 -2.55
C GLU A 754 -28.51 -18.31 -2.71
N LEU A 755 -27.84 -18.63 -1.61
CA LEU A 755 -26.60 -19.40 -1.65
C LEU A 755 -26.82 -20.83 -2.19
N GLN A 756 -27.92 -21.50 -1.80
CA GLN A 756 -28.23 -22.84 -2.31
C GLN A 756 -28.50 -22.84 -3.83
N LYS A 757 -29.14 -21.79 -4.36
CA LYS A 757 -29.30 -21.63 -5.82
C LYS A 757 -27.95 -21.57 -6.54
N GLU A 758 -26.97 -20.86 -5.95
CA GLU A 758 -25.61 -20.81 -6.52
C GLU A 758 -24.96 -22.21 -6.51
N PHE A 759 -25.09 -22.96 -5.41
CA PHE A 759 -24.55 -24.32 -5.33
C PHE A 759 -25.21 -25.28 -6.31
N GLU A 760 -26.51 -25.22 -6.47
CA GLU A 760 -27.25 -26.02 -7.45
C GLU A 760 -26.85 -25.67 -8.89
N ALA A 761 -26.62 -24.37 -9.17
CA ALA A 761 -26.18 -23.92 -10.50
C ALA A 761 -24.77 -24.41 -10.88
N LEU A 762 -23.89 -24.63 -9.89
CA LEU A 762 -22.54 -25.18 -10.13
C LEU A 762 -22.55 -26.67 -10.54
N ASN A 763 -23.57 -27.44 -10.13
CA ASN A 763 -23.67 -28.89 -10.34
C ASN A 763 -25.07 -29.31 -10.80
N VAL A 764 -25.50 -28.81 -11.95
CA VAL A 764 -26.84 -29.10 -12.47
C VAL A 764 -26.96 -30.58 -12.87
N VAL A 765 -27.83 -31.31 -12.19
CA VAL A 765 -28.21 -32.70 -12.55
C VAL A 765 -29.65 -32.71 -13.02
N ILE A 766 -29.89 -33.17 -14.23
CA ILE A 766 -31.23 -33.25 -14.82
C ILE A 766 -31.57 -34.70 -15.07
N ASP A 767 -32.74 -35.15 -14.58
CA ASP A 767 -33.35 -36.38 -14.99
C ASP A 767 -34.24 -36.11 -16.25
N VAL A 768 -33.66 -36.37 -17.43
CA VAL A 768 -34.30 -36.07 -18.71
C VAL A 768 -35.62 -36.84 -18.89
N ASP A 769 -35.69 -38.06 -18.42
CA ASP A 769 -36.88 -38.90 -18.55
C ASP A 769 -38.04 -38.39 -17.68
N LYS A 770 -37.73 -38.02 -16.43
CA LYS A 770 -38.73 -37.37 -15.54
C LYS A 770 -39.16 -36.01 -16.04
N THR A 771 -38.22 -35.22 -16.59
CA THR A 771 -38.52 -33.86 -17.09
C THR A 771 -39.46 -33.91 -18.31
N ASN A 772 -39.33 -34.92 -19.15
CA ASN A 772 -40.12 -35.08 -20.39
C ASN A 772 -41.33 -36.02 -20.22
N ASP A 773 -41.57 -36.56 -19.03
CA ASP A 773 -42.73 -37.40 -18.80
C ASP A 773 -44.02 -36.59 -18.84
N HIS A 774 -45.04 -37.11 -19.49
CA HIS A 774 -46.40 -36.51 -19.49
C HIS A 774 -47.06 -36.55 -18.12
N LYS A 775 -46.62 -37.40 -17.22
CA LYS A 775 -47.07 -37.47 -15.84
C LYS A 775 -46.03 -36.80 -14.94
N ILE A 776 -46.29 -35.53 -14.62
CA ILE A 776 -45.42 -34.77 -13.72
C ILE A 776 -45.49 -35.39 -12.31
N ASP A 777 -44.34 -35.77 -11.79
CA ASP A 777 -44.18 -36.14 -10.40
C ASP A 777 -44.08 -34.85 -9.60
N PHE A 778 -45.02 -34.69 -8.65
CA PHE A 778 -45.05 -33.50 -7.76
C PHE A 778 -44.21 -33.71 -6.50
N ASP A 779 -43.58 -34.85 -6.31
CA ASP A 779 -42.65 -35.10 -5.19
C ASP A 779 -41.28 -34.55 -5.52
N VAL A 780 -41.08 -33.26 -5.18
CA VAL A 780 -39.85 -32.51 -5.47
C VAL A 780 -39.09 -32.33 -4.18
N ALA A 781 -37.86 -32.82 -4.14
CA ALA A 781 -36.95 -32.57 -3.02
C ALA A 781 -36.35 -31.15 -3.13
N TYR A 782 -36.40 -30.38 -2.04
CA TYR A 782 -35.77 -29.06 -1.97
C TYR A 782 -34.45 -29.12 -1.20
N PRO A 783 -33.39 -28.43 -1.63
CA PRO A 783 -32.09 -28.46 -0.95
C PRO A 783 -32.15 -28.08 0.53
N TRP A 784 -33.01 -27.13 0.89
CA TRP A 784 -33.17 -26.65 2.27
C TRP A 784 -33.96 -27.61 3.19
N GLU A 785 -34.64 -28.63 2.66
CA GLU A 785 -35.34 -29.63 3.50
C GLU A 785 -34.38 -30.60 4.16
N ALA A 786 -33.24 -30.88 3.49
CA ALA A 786 -32.14 -31.66 4.04
C ALA A 786 -31.22 -30.79 4.92
N SER A 787 -31.23 -29.47 4.71
CA SER A 787 -30.48 -28.47 5.46
C SER A 787 -31.17 -28.23 6.79
N THR A 788 -30.56 -28.62 7.87
CA THR A 788 -31.00 -28.24 9.20
C THR A 788 -30.25 -27.00 9.64
N SER A 789 -30.77 -25.79 9.27
CA SER A 789 -30.26 -24.57 9.91
C SER A 789 -30.41 -24.70 11.42
N LYS A 790 -29.33 -25.03 12.11
CA LYS A 790 -29.28 -25.43 13.53
C LYS A 790 -29.40 -24.22 14.46
N TYR A 791 -29.31 -23.00 13.93
CA TYR A 791 -29.13 -21.82 14.76
C TYR A 791 -30.35 -20.88 14.68
N SER A 792 -30.96 -20.61 15.86
CA SER A 792 -31.96 -19.55 15.99
C SER A 792 -31.35 -18.16 15.82
N LYS A 793 -32.16 -17.15 15.52
CA LYS A 793 -31.76 -15.72 15.50
C LYS A 793 -30.91 -15.36 16.73
N GLN A 794 -31.38 -15.72 17.93
CA GLN A 794 -30.69 -15.43 19.19
C GLN A 794 -29.32 -16.11 19.28
N GLU A 795 -29.17 -17.30 18.73
CA GLU A 795 -27.88 -18.00 18.70
C GLU A 795 -26.94 -17.36 17.69
N LEU A 796 -27.41 -16.99 16.50
CA LEU A 796 -26.64 -16.26 15.50
C LEU A 796 -26.14 -14.91 16.03
N GLU A 797 -27.00 -14.16 16.74
CA GLU A 797 -26.62 -12.89 17.39
C GLU A 797 -25.54 -13.07 18.48
N LYS A 798 -25.58 -14.17 19.24
CA LYS A 798 -24.53 -14.48 20.22
C LYS A 798 -23.21 -14.83 19.54
N ARG A 799 -23.26 -15.65 18.49
CA ARG A 799 -22.11 -16.03 17.69
C ARG A 799 -21.47 -14.82 17.05
N ASP A 800 -22.25 -13.95 16.41
CA ASP A 800 -21.75 -12.73 15.77
C ASP A 800 -21.06 -11.80 16.77
N ARG A 801 -21.65 -11.58 17.96
CA ARG A 801 -21.00 -10.77 19.01
C ARG A 801 -19.67 -11.35 19.51
N TRP A 802 -19.55 -12.68 19.54
CA TRP A 802 -18.30 -13.34 19.91
C TRP A 802 -17.29 -13.28 18.75
N GLN A 803 -17.70 -13.68 17.57
CA GLN A 803 -16.87 -13.81 16.39
C GLN A 803 -16.33 -12.46 15.87
N SER A 804 -17.12 -11.39 15.98
CA SER A 804 -16.76 -10.05 15.53
C SER A 804 -15.53 -9.47 16.24
N GLN A 805 -15.17 -9.99 17.41
CA GLN A 805 -13.96 -9.56 18.14
C GLN A 805 -12.67 -10.05 17.46
N PHE A 806 -12.74 -11.17 16.74
CA PHE A 806 -11.59 -11.86 16.16
C PHE A 806 -11.35 -11.54 14.69
N MET A 807 -12.00 -10.49 14.15
CA MET A 807 -11.81 -10.09 12.75
C MET A 807 -10.35 -9.79 12.44
N PRO A 808 -9.84 -10.20 11.25
CA PRO A 808 -8.43 -10.05 10.91
C PRO A 808 -7.98 -8.60 10.81
N SER A 809 -6.67 -8.38 10.93
CA SER A 809 -6.01 -7.09 10.71
C SER A 809 -5.14 -7.15 9.45
N GLY A 810 -5.78 -7.42 8.27
CA GLY A 810 -5.07 -7.59 7.01
C GLY A 810 -4.51 -9.01 6.81
N SER A 811 -5.39 -9.93 6.40
CA SER A 811 -5.04 -11.31 6.04
C SER A 811 -5.63 -11.65 4.68
N PHE A 812 -5.02 -12.56 3.93
CA PHE A 812 -5.61 -13.07 2.70
C PHE A 812 -6.63 -14.15 2.98
N VAL A 813 -7.83 -13.96 2.43
CA VAL A 813 -8.88 -14.97 2.38
C VAL A 813 -9.22 -15.31 0.93
N ALA A 814 -9.67 -16.53 0.67
CA ALA A 814 -10.07 -16.95 -0.65
C ALA A 814 -11.34 -16.24 -1.10
N GLY A 815 -11.34 -15.73 -2.33
CA GLY A 815 -12.50 -15.12 -2.97
C GLY A 815 -12.96 -16.00 -4.14
N ARG A 816 -14.15 -16.58 -4.03
CA ARG A 816 -14.82 -17.31 -5.09
C ARG A 816 -15.46 -16.32 -6.07
N ILE A 817 -15.08 -16.38 -7.33
CA ILE A 817 -15.46 -15.46 -8.39
C ILE A 817 -16.68 -16.02 -9.16
N ASP A 818 -17.70 -15.18 -9.37
CA ASP A 818 -18.69 -15.44 -10.42
C ASP A 818 -18.06 -15.11 -11.77
N ASN A 819 -17.56 -16.13 -12.47
CA ASN A 819 -16.83 -15.97 -13.72
C ASN A 819 -17.73 -15.67 -14.93
N GLU A 820 -19.06 -15.59 -14.80
CA GLU A 820 -19.98 -15.15 -15.83
C GLU A 820 -20.31 -13.64 -15.72
N HIS A 821 -20.03 -13.00 -14.56
CA HIS A 821 -20.35 -11.61 -14.35
C HIS A 821 -19.31 -10.66 -14.98
N TRP A 822 -19.74 -9.52 -15.55
CA TRP A 822 -18.86 -8.58 -16.25
C TRP A 822 -17.84 -7.87 -15.32
N LEU A 823 -18.14 -7.73 -14.03
CA LEU A 823 -17.20 -7.17 -13.04
C LEU A 823 -15.95 -8.03 -12.86
N THR A 824 -16.01 -9.30 -13.26
CA THR A 824 -14.91 -10.28 -13.11
C THR A 824 -14.11 -10.52 -14.38
N PHE A 825 -14.26 -9.69 -15.40
CA PHE A 825 -13.44 -9.81 -16.61
C PHE A 825 -11.95 -9.73 -16.28
N GLY A 826 -11.16 -10.69 -16.75
CA GLY A 826 -9.72 -10.78 -16.56
C GLY A 826 -9.28 -11.22 -15.16
N THR A 827 -10.17 -11.80 -14.35
CA THR A 827 -9.83 -12.40 -13.06
C THR A 827 -9.82 -13.93 -13.13
N PRO A 828 -9.02 -14.62 -12.30
CA PRO A 828 -9.10 -16.08 -12.14
C PRO A 828 -10.37 -16.47 -11.37
N ASP A 829 -10.67 -17.78 -11.29
CA ASP A 829 -11.84 -18.31 -10.58
C ASP A 829 -11.73 -18.14 -9.04
N THR A 830 -10.53 -18.18 -8.51
CA THR A 830 -10.24 -17.88 -7.09
C THR A 830 -9.25 -16.74 -7.02
N LEU A 831 -9.54 -15.73 -6.18
CA LEU A 831 -8.71 -14.53 -6.02
C LEU A 831 -8.39 -14.33 -4.54
N PRO A 832 -7.12 -14.12 -4.14
CA PRO A 832 -6.79 -13.68 -2.79
C PRO A 832 -7.38 -12.30 -2.51
N LEU A 833 -8.15 -12.20 -1.42
CA LEU A 833 -8.77 -10.96 -0.96
C LEU A 833 -8.10 -10.51 0.32
N LEU A 834 -7.51 -9.32 0.34
CA LEU A 834 -7.02 -8.75 1.59
C LEU A 834 -8.22 -8.31 2.44
N TYR A 835 -8.38 -8.95 3.59
CA TYR A 835 -9.53 -8.81 4.46
C TYR A 835 -9.12 -8.28 5.85
N SER A 836 -9.84 -7.29 6.32
CA SER A 836 -9.62 -6.67 7.63
C SER A 836 -10.95 -6.57 8.40
N ARG A 837 -11.04 -5.70 9.41
CA ARG A 837 -12.28 -5.40 10.16
C ARG A 837 -13.27 -4.60 9.32
N VAL A 838 -13.74 -5.18 8.24
CA VAL A 838 -14.62 -4.56 7.24
C VAL A 838 -16.09 -5.02 7.41
N PRO A 839 -17.06 -4.34 6.80
CA PRO A 839 -18.45 -4.77 6.80
C PRO A 839 -18.62 -6.14 6.14
N VAL A 840 -19.40 -7.03 6.77
CA VAL A 840 -19.74 -8.34 6.19
C VAL A 840 -21.05 -8.18 5.42
N LEU A 841 -20.96 -8.22 4.08
CA LEU A 841 -22.08 -7.94 3.18
C LEU A 841 -22.88 -9.21 2.87
N MET A 842 -24.20 -9.05 2.80
CA MET A 842 -25.18 -10.12 2.56
C MET A 842 -26.07 -9.75 1.38
N THR A 843 -26.22 -10.67 0.44
CA THR A 843 -27.04 -10.52 -0.76
C THR A 843 -28.32 -11.36 -0.67
N ASN A 844 -29.40 -10.83 -1.23
CA ASN A 844 -30.71 -11.49 -1.35
C ASN A 844 -31.11 -11.59 -2.84
N SER A 845 -32.32 -12.03 -3.13
CA SER A 845 -32.83 -12.21 -4.50
C SER A 845 -32.85 -10.95 -5.38
N SER A 846 -32.60 -9.77 -4.82
CA SER A 846 -32.55 -8.48 -5.54
C SER A 846 -31.13 -8.02 -5.81
N SER A 847 -30.12 -8.68 -5.26
CA SER A 847 -28.70 -8.31 -5.35
C SER A 847 -27.82 -9.51 -5.67
N GLU A 848 -26.77 -9.28 -6.44
CA GLU A 848 -25.82 -10.29 -6.91
C GLU A 848 -24.58 -10.30 -6.02
N ALA A 849 -24.13 -11.49 -5.59
CA ALA A 849 -22.82 -11.68 -5.00
C ALA A 849 -21.82 -12.02 -6.09
N VAL A 850 -21.07 -11.03 -6.54
CA VAL A 850 -20.10 -11.19 -7.63
C VAL A 850 -18.82 -11.89 -7.16
N VAL A 851 -18.44 -11.66 -5.90
CA VAL A 851 -17.33 -12.36 -5.23
C VAL A 851 -17.78 -12.74 -3.83
N ARG A 852 -17.65 -14.01 -3.49
CA ARG A 852 -17.93 -14.54 -2.16
C ARG A 852 -16.63 -14.91 -1.44
N VAL A 853 -16.65 -14.81 -0.13
CA VAL A 853 -15.56 -15.26 0.74
C VAL A 853 -15.61 -16.78 0.92
N GLY A 854 -14.51 -17.42 0.61
CA GLY A 854 -14.28 -18.84 0.71
C GLY A 854 -14.36 -19.57 -0.63
N GLU A 855 -13.38 -20.42 -0.87
CA GLU A 855 -13.30 -21.35 -2.01
C GLU A 855 -14.00 -22.66 -1.65
N ILE A 856 -14.81 -23.19 -2.57
CA ILE A 856 -15.46 -24.48 -2.40
C ILE A 856 -14.44 -25.57 -2.72
N VAL A 857 -14.25 -26.47 -1.78
CA VAL A 857 -13.36 -27.65 -1.93
C VAL A 857 -14.16 -28.93 -1.72
N ASP A 858 -13.68 -30.03 -2.32
CA ASP A 858 -14.28 -31.33 -2.12
C ASP A 858 -14.06 -31.85 -0.70
N SER A 859 -15.03 -32.57 -0.16
CA SER A 859 -14.94 -33.19 1.16
C SER A 859 -15.67 -34.51 1.23
N ASP A 860 -15.35 -35.34 2.23
CA ASP A 860 -16.01 -36.62 2.51
C ASP A 860 -17.32 -36.46 3.31
N ALA A 861 -17.83 -35.23 3.48
CA ALA A 861 -19.06 -34.97 4.24
C ALA A 861 -20.30 -35.56 3.51
N GLU A 862 -20.99 -36.50 4.15
CA GLU A 862 -22.17 -37.14 3.55
C GLU A 862 -23.46 -36.36 3.78
N GLU A 863 -23.47 -35.40 4.73
CA GLU A 863 -24.64 -34.62 5.12
C GLU A 863 -24.38 -33.11 5.00
N TYR A 864 -25.47 -32.32 4.93
CA TYR A 864 -25.39 -30.86 5.03
C TYR A 864 -24.74 -30.42 6.33
N ARG A 865 -23.87 -29.42 6.25
CA ARG A 865 -23.14 -28.87 7.40
C ARG A 865 -23.35 -27.37 7.48
N SER A 866 -23.85 -26.90 8.64
CA SER A 866 -24.00 -25.45 8.89
C SER A 866 -22.67 -24.81 9.25
N ILE A 867 -22.30 -23.77 8.52
CA ILE A 867 -21.23 -22.83 8.84
C ILE A 867 -21.91 -21.49 9.18
N ASN A 868 -22.14 -21.25 10.48
CA ASN A 868 -22.81 -20.07 10.96
C ASN A 868 -24.22 -19.89 10.32
N TRP A 869 -24.43 -18.85 9.51
CA TRP A 869 -25.71 -18.55 8.82
C TRP A 869 -25.94 -19.38 7.56
N SER A 870 -24.89 -19.99 6.99
CA SER A 870 -24.91 -20.70 5.71
C SER A 870 -24.79 -22.21 5.87
N ASP A 871 -25.36 -22.96 4.95
CA ASP A 871 -25.24 -24.42 4.91
C ASP A 871 -24.42 -24.85 3.70
N MET A 872 -23.46 -25.77 3.94
CA MET A 872 -22.66 -26.41 2.89
C MET A 872 -23.32 -27.72 2.45
N PRO A 873 -23.43 -27.98 1.14
CA PRO A 873 -24.01 -29.21 0.62
C PRO A 873 -23.09 -30.43 0.89
N PRO A 874 -23.65 -31.67 0.83
CA PRO A 874 -22.85 -32.89 0.92
C PRO A 874 -21.71 -32.91 -0.10
N GLY A 875 -20.59 -33.52 0.25
CA GLY A 875 -19.41 -33.62 -0.59
C GLY A 875 -18.59 -32.31 -0.73
N LYS A 876 -19.01 -31.22 -0.08
CA LYS A 876 -18.35 -29.92 -0.19
C LYS A 876 -17.96 -29.36 1.18
N ASP A 877 -16.84 -28.64 1.19
CA ASP A 877 -16.35 -27.80 2.30
C ASP A 877 -15.91 -26.43 1.79
N LEU A 878 -15.55 -25.54 2.71
CA LEU A 878 -15.14 -24.19 2.40
C LEU A 878 -13.74 -23.91 2.96
N ASN A 879 -12.80 -23.59 2.07
CA ASN A 879 -11.49 -23.07 2.45
C ASN A 879 -11.55 -21.54 2.47
N VAL A 880 -11.31 -20.92 3.63
CA VAL A 880 -11.43 -19.46 3.79
C VAL A 880 -10.05 -18.81 3.88
N ARG A 881 -9.14 -19.36 4.70
CA ARG A 881 -7.84 -18.77 4.96
C ARG A 881 -6.85 -19.11 3.85
N MET A 882 -6.13 -18.09 3.36
CA MET A 882 -4.98 -18.29 2.47
C MET A 882 -3.66 -17.89 3.14
N SER A 883 -3.60 -16.72 3.81
CA SER A 883 -2.37 -16.23 4.44
C SER A 883 -2.68 -15.26 5.60
N GLY A 884 -1.79 -15.20 6.56
CA GLY A 884 -1.87 -14.31 7.72
C GLY A 884 -2.78 -14.81 8.84
N LEU A 885 -3.00 -13.98 9.85
CA LEU A 885 -3.75 -14.36 11.06
C LEU A 885 -5.26 -14.28 10.82
N VAL A 886 -5.89 -15.43 10.64
CA VAL A 886 -7.35 -15.59 10.58
C VAL A 886 -7.80 -16.56 11.67
N TRP A 887 -8.45 -16.05 12.70
CA TRP A 887 -9.02 -16.89 13.74
C TRP A 887 -10.20 -17.71 13.20
N PRO A 888 -10.42 -18.95 13.67
CA PRO A 888 -11.56 -19.78 13.25
C PRO A 888 -12.91 -19.11 13.41
N GLU A 889 -13.07 -18.28 14.47
CA GLU A 889 -14.26 -17.50 14.71
C GLU A 889 -14.52 -16.48 13.60
N ALA A 890 -13.47 -15.79 13.15
CA ALA A 890 -13.56 -14.85 12.04
C ALA A 890 -13.88 -15.56 10.72
N ALA A 891 -13.19 -16.66 10.43
CA ALA A 891 -13.46 -17.48 9.24
C ALA A 891 -14.93 -17.94 9.18
N GLN A 892 -15.49 -18.42 10.30
CA GLN A 892 -16.91 -18.79 10.38
C GLN A 892 -17.83 -17.59 10.16
N ARG A 893 -17.47 -16.42 10.67
CA ARG A 893 -18.29 -15.21 10.55
C ARG A 893 -18.43 -14.74 9.11
N ILE A 894 -17.32 -14.77 8.35
CA ILE A 894 -17.25 -14.23 6.99
C ILE A 894 -17.53 -15.29 5.90
N ALA A 895 -17.60 -16.56 6.27
CA ALA A 895 -17.84 -17.68 5.35
C ALA A 895 -19.07 -17.42 4.48
N ASN A 896 -18.94 -17.58 3.16
CA ASN A 896 -19.97 -17.37 2.15
C ASN A 896 -20.58 -15.95 2.08
N SER A 897 -20.09 -14.99 2.88
CA SER A 897 -20.50 -13.59 2.74
C SER A 897 -19.98 -12.99 1.43
N ALA A 898 -20.56 -11.90 0.98
CA ALA A 898 -20.13 -11.25 -0.25
C ALA A 898 -18.99 -10.25 0.03
N TYR A 899 -17.90 -10.35 -0.75
CA TYR A 899 -16.85 -9.34 -0.81
C TYR A 899 -17.21 -8.24 -1.82
N LEU A 900 -17.75 -8.63 -2.98
CA LEU A 900 -18.20 -7.72 -4.02
C LEU A 900 -19.66 -8.01 -4.34
N THR A 901 -20.51 -6.97 -4.29
CA THR A 901 -21.91 -7.05 -4.67
C THR A 901 -22.24 -6.09 -5.78
N ARG A 902 -23.24 -6.44 -6.56
CA ARG A 902 -23.87 -5.54 -7.51
C ARG A 902 -25.38 -5.61 -7.38
N GLU A 903 -26.04 -4.46 -7.43
CA GLU A 903 -27.48 -4.37 -7.38
C GLU A 903 -27.98 -3.32 -8.36
N ARG A 904 -29.04 -3.66 -9.10
CA ARG A 904 -29.73 -2.69 -9.94
C ARG A 904 -30.72 -1.88 -9.10
N VAL A 905 -30.60 -0.55 -9.15
CA VAL A 905 -31.49 0.36 -8.47
C VAL A 905 -32.09 1.34 -9.50
N GLY A 906 -33.38 1.19 -9.78
CA GLY A 906 -34.01 1.95 -10.86
C GLY A 906 -33.37 1.63 -12.22
N ARG A 907 -32.84 2.63 -12.88
CA ARG A 907 -32.10 2.53 -14.14
C ARG A 907 -30.59 2.43 -13.98
N GLY A 908 -30.07 2.73 -12.80
CA GLY A 908 -28.66 2.64 -12.44
C GLY A 908 -28.33 1.44 -11.57
N GLN A 909 -27.21 1.53 -10.87
CA GLN A 909 -26.71 0.44 -10.04
C GLN A 909 -25.87 0.91 -8.87
N VAL A 910 -25.77 0.04 -7.85
CA VAL A 910 -24.89 0.18 -6.70
C VAL A 910 -23.92 -1.02 -6.69
N ILE A 911 -22.62 -0.74 -6.58
CA ILE A 911 -21.56 -1.72 -6.50
C ILE A 911 -20.85 -1.51 -5.16
N LEU A 912 -20.81 -2.55 -4.31
CA LEU A 912 -20.23 -2.47 -2.98
C LEU A 912 -19.06 -3.45 -2.85
N PHE A 913 -17.90 -2.92 -2.47
CA PHE A 913 -16.76 -3.71 -2.04
C PHE A 913 -16.71 -3.71 -0.51
N SER A 914 -16.68 -4.87 0.10
CA SER A 914 -16.60 -4.99 1.56
C SER A 914 -15.27 -4.41 2.09
N GLY A 915 -14.17 -4.67 1.41
CA GLY A 915 -12.82 -4.15 1.71
C GLY A 915 -12.37 -3.02 0.78
N GLU A 916 -11.06 -2.74 0.80
CA GLU A 916 -10.38 -1.81 -0.08
C GLU A 916 -9.76 -2.57 -1.27
N PRO A 917 -10.35 -2.46 -2.49
CA PRO A 917 -9.94 -3.31 -3.62
C PRO A 917 -8.58 -2.93 -4.20
N ASN A 918 -8.09 -1.72 -3.99
CA ASN A 918 -6.84 -1.18 -4.52
C ASN A 918 -5.82 -0.82 -3.42
N PHE A 919 -5.83 -1.58 -2.34
CA PHE A 919 -5.03 -1.36 -1.14
C PHE A 919 -3.57 -1.00 -1.46
N ARG A 920 -3.12 0.15 -0.95
CA ARG A 920 -1.75 0.69 -1.10
C ARG A 920 -1.25 0.78 -2.56
N GLY A 921 -2.14 0.77 -3.56
CA GLY A 921 -1.78 0.70 -4.97
C GLY A 921 -1.08 -0.60 -5.40
N ALA A 922 -0.94 -1.55 -4.49
CA ALA A 922 -0.25 -2.82 -4.67
C ALA A 922 -1.20 -4.01 -4.87
N ALA A 923 -2.45 -3.93 -4.39
CA ALA A 923 -3.43 -5.02 -4.53
C ALA A 923 -3.99 -5.11 -5.96
N LEU A 924 -3.13 -5.45 -6.93
CA LEU A 924 -3.48 -5.46 -8.36
C LEU A 924 -4.54 -6.50 -8.70
N GLY A 925 -4.57 -7.63 -7.96
CA GLY A 925 -5.59 -8.67 -8.16
C GLY A 925 -7.00 -8.14 -7.99
N THR A 926 -7.31 -7.55 -6.86
CA THR A 926 -8.63 -6.99 -6.55
C THR A 926 -8.86 -5.62 -7.21
N ASN A 927 -7.80 -4.86 -7.49
CA ASN A 927 -7.90 -3.61 -8.26
C ASN A 927 -8.51 -3.85 -9.65
N ARG A 928 -8.28 -5.01 -10.28
CA ARG A 928 -8.92 -5.35 -11.56
C ARG A 928 -10.45 -5.30 -11.49
N LEU A 929 -11.05 -5.81 -10.41
CA LEU A 929 -12.50 -5.74 -10.19
C LEU A 929 -12.97 -4.28 -10.10
N TRP A 930 -12.20 -3.45 -9.42
CA TRP A 930 -12.49 -2.02 -9.27
C TRP A 930 -12.37 -1.27 -10.61
N LEU A 931 -11.31 -1.52 -11.39
CA LEU A 931 -11.13 -0.94 -12.72
C LEU A 931 -12.29 -1.32 -13.65
N ASN A 932 -12.74 -2.59 -13.63
CA ASN A 932 -13.92 -3.03 -14.38
C ASN A 932 -15.19 -2.25 -13.94
N ALA A 933 -15.39 -2.08 -12.63
CA ALA A 933 -16.53 -1.34 -12.10
C ALA A 933 -16.54 0.12 -12.58
N VAL A 934 -15.39 0.79 -12.55
CA VAL A 934 -15.24 2.20 -12.92
C VAL A 934 -15.43 2.41 -14.42
N VAL A 935 -14.77 1.59 -15.24
CA VAL A 935 -14.74 1.81 -16.70
C VAL A 935 -15.97 1.22 -17.40
N TYR A 936 -16.42 0.06 -16.99
CA TYR A 936 -17.49 -0.66 -17.70
C TYR A 936 -18.89 -0.45 -17.08
N GLY A 937 -18.94 0.05 -15.84
CA GLY A 937 -20.20 0.17 -15.08
C GLY A 937 -21.28 0.97 -15.78
N ALA A 938 -20.95 2.13 -16.32
CA ALA A 938 -21.91 2.97 -17.03
C ALA A 938 -22.51 2.31 -18.28
N GLY A 939 -21.71 1.50 -19.00
CA GLY A 939 -22.15 0.84 -20.24
C GLY A 939 -22.82 -0.53 -20.03
N LEU A 940 -22.37 -1.30 -19.04
CA LEU A 940 -22.80 -2.69 -18.87
C LEU A 940 -23.88 -2.88 -17.79
N GLY A 941 -23.87 -2.07 -16.76
CA GLY A 941 -24.72 -2.28 -15.60
C GLY A 941 -25.96 -1.39 -15.52
N THR A 942 -26.10 -0.39 -16.38
CA THR A 942 -27.20 0.56 -16.39
C THR A 942 -28.15 0.34 -17.57
N SER A 943 -29.40 0.78 -17.48
CA SER A 943 -30.39 0.61 -18.53
C SER A 943 -30.64 1.86 -19.39
N SER A 944 -30.06 2.99 -19.04
CA SER A 944 -30.15 4.23 -19.81
C SER A 944 -29.01 5.16 -19.48
N ARG A 945 -28.57 5.94 -20.47
CA ARG A 945 -27.58 7.00 -20.24
C ARG A 945 -28.16 8.10 -19.37
N ILE A 946 -27.37 8.57 -18.40
CA ILE A 946 -27.60 9.81 -17.72
C ILE A 946 -27.26 10.97 -18.68
N THR A 947 -28.19 11.89 -18.86
CA THR A 947 -27.95 13.11 -19.62
C THR A 947 -28.17 14.33 -18.76
N PRO A 948 -27.33 15.35 -18.81
CA PRO A 948 -27.49 16.60 -18.05
C PRO A 948 -28.81 17.30 -18.27
#